data_266d07e14e54df7430d1ae7ae1e4da36
#
_entry.id   266d07e14e54df7430d1ae7ae1e4da36
#
_cell.length_a   1.000
_cell.length_b   1.000
_cell.length_c   1.000
_cell.angle_alpha   90.00
_cell.angle_beta   90.00
_cell.angle_gamma   90.00
#
_symmetry.space_group_name_H-M   'P 1'
#
loop_
_entity.id
_entity.type
_entity.pdbx_description
1 polymer ?
#
loop_
_entity_poly.entity_id
_entity_poly.type
_entity_poly.pdbx_seq_one_letter_code
_entity_poly.pdbx_strand_id
1 'polypeptide(L)'
;MAVLKMQRISICALKKDRKAILEKLQSLGTLEVDHILDEDEDFHRMDTVGQKQGFEKAAASVDQALDILERYVPEEKSMFSALEGKKLISVEEGMKVQEERRDLLRTAKQIYDLDREHAEQLASVTKLTNSIESLTPWLALDVPLKAMKTDRTVFFPGTMPGGTTAAKVYEVLAEKAPDTESADVHIISQEQSTVYLAVICLKEEAGAIEDALRSEGFARPSQTWEEVPARQKEQLEQQISEYREKVSGIEEKITALASERERLKIVADYYRVRADKYEVLGTLPQSERTFVISGYIPEAVAGSVADGLMKKYDCMVDVEELKEDEEPPVILKNNPFSANMEGVVESYGLPVKGEIDPTTIMSFFYVFFFGMMLSDAAYGVIVSIVCGILVLKFPRMSPGMKKSLKLFFYCGLSTIVWGVLFGGYFGNIVDIVSAKFLGTTITPPALWFVPLNEPMKLLLYSLLFGVIHLFTGLAIKGYLCIRDGKIMDFFCDVVLWFMLLIGLILMLLPSDLFASIAQMEIVFPGWLNTTAKALAIIGAVGIVLMSGRSNKNPALRIALGAYDLYNITGWLSDVLSYSRLLALGLATGVIASVINQMGSMLPNNVIGIIFFILIFIVGHAMNLAINLLGAYVHTNRLQFVEFFGKFYEGGGRPFNPFRENTKYAEIKEETLS
;
A
#
# COMPACT_ATOMS: atom_id res chain seq x y z
N MET A 1 -17.54 26.52 6.28
CA MET A 1 -16.65 25.57 6.99
C MET A 1 -16.48 24.36 6.09
N ALA A 2 -15.27 23.85 5.97
CA ALA A 2 -15.00 22.70 5.10
C ALA A 2 -15.44 21.36 5.73
N VAL A 3 -15.66 21.32 7.04
CA VAL A 3 -16.25 20.17 7.74
C VAL A 3 -17.76 20.22 7.55
N LEU A 4 -18.33 19.16 6.96
CA LEU A 4 -19.78 19.03 6.84
C LEU A 4 -20.40 18.82 8.22
N LYS A 5 -21.50 19.50 8.50
CA LYS A 5 -22.30 19.24 9.68
C LYS A 5 -22.97 17.88 9.56
N MET A 6 -22.83 17.09 10.60
CA MET A 6 -23.49 15.80 10.75
C MET A 6 -24.71 15.92 11.65
N GLN A 7 -25.70 15.10 11.43
CA GLN A 7 -26.87 14.93 12.29
C GLN A 7 -27.03 13.46 12.67
N ARG A 8 -27.67 13.20 13.77
CA ARG A 8 -28.07 11.85 14.16
C ARG A 8 -29.43 11.57 13.53
N ILE A 9 -29.56 10.42 12.90
CA ILE A 9 -30.81 9.92 12.34
C ILE A 9 -31.19 8.62 13.04
N SER A 10 -32.45 8.52 13.43
CA SER A 10 -33.05 7.33 14.02
C SER A 10 -34.26 6.91 13.19
N ILE A 11 -34.24 5.71 12.68
CA ILE A 11 -35.27 5.16 11.80
C ILE A 11 -35.96 4.00 12.53
N CYS A 12 -37.20 4.13 12.91
CA CYS A 12 -38.04 3.06 13.46
C CYS A 12 -39.00 2.57 12.41
N ALA A 13 -38.95 1.30 12.03
CA ALA A 13 -39.77 0.75 10.95
C ALA A 13 -40.24 -0.67 11.22
N LEU A 14 -41.21 -1.16 10.43
CA LEU A 14 -41.73 -2.51 10.55
C LEU A 14 -40.71 -3.56 10.01
N LYS A 15 -40.62 -4.69 10.70
CA LYS A 15 -39.74 -5.81 10.30
C LYS A 15 -39.98 -6.31 8.88
N LYS A 16 -41.19 -6.24 8.35
CA LYS A 16 -41.55 -6.64 6.98
C LYS A 16 -40.72 -5.87 5.93
N ASP A 17 -40.44 -4.58 6.19
CA ASP A 17 -39.82 -3.65 5.25
C ASP A 17 -38.29 -3.56 5.48
N ARG A 18 -37.78 -4.21 6.54
CA ARG A 18 -36.38 -4.11 6.99
C ARG A 18 -35.35 -4.32 5.89
N LYS A 19 -35.49 -5.40 5.07
CA LYS A 19 -34.54 -5.71 4.00
C LYS A 19 -34.56 -4.65 2.89
N ALA A 20 -35.73 -4.16 2.54
CA ALA A 20 -35.91 -3.15 1.51
C ALA A 20 -35.39 -1.77 1.94
N ILE A 21 -35.58 -1.41 3.21
CA ILE A 21 -35.04 -0.18 3.78
C ILE A 21 -33.49 -0.25 3.83
N LEU A 22 -32.91 -1.37 4.29
CA LEU A 22 -31.47 -1.55 4.28
C LEU A 22 -30.87 -1.54 2.87
N GLU A 23 -31.50 -2.18 1.88
CA GLU A 23 -31.08 -2.12 0.49
C GLU A 23 -31.09 -0.69 -0.05
N LYS A 24 -32.14 0.08 0.26
CA LYS A 24 -32.22 1.47 -0.12
C LYS A 24 -31.15 2.34 0.55
N LEU A 25 -30.92 2.17 1.85
CA LEU A 25 -29.88 2.89 2.57
C LEU A 25 -28.48 2.54 2.07
N GLN A 26 -28.24 1.25 1.78
CA GLN A 26 -26.96 0.76 1.23
C GLN A 26 -26.70 1.34 -0.16
N SER A 27 -27.74 1.41 -1.02
CA SER A 27 -27.63 2.02 -2.36
C SER A 27 -27.41 3.54 -2.30
N LEU A 28 -27.99 4.24 -1.32
CA LEU A 28 -27.77 5.68 -1.14
C LEU A 28 -26.36 5.99 -0.61
N GLY A 29 -25.78 5.11 0.22
CA GLY A 29 -24.44 5.30 0.76
C GLY A 29 -24.22 6.58 1.55
N THR A 30 -25.28 7.07 2.24
CA THR A 30 -25.28 8.37 2.93
C THR A 30 -25.37 8.26 4.44
N LEU A 31 -25.57 7.07 4.97
CA LEU A 31 -25.72 6.79 6.40
C LEU A 31 -24.56 5.95 6.90
N GLU A 32 -23.89 6.38 7.97
CA GLU A 32 -23.05 5.52 8.78
C GLU A 32 -23.85 4.99 9.96
N VAL A 33 -24.03 3.66 10.01
CA VAL A 33 -24.81 3.02 11.07
C VAL A 33 -24.00 3.01 12.37
N ASP A 34 -24.58 3.52 13.43
CA ASP A 34 -24.01 3.52 14.76
C ASP A 34 -24.56 2.36 15.59
N HIS A 35 -23.73 1.83 16.46
CA HIS A 35 -24.13 0.75 17.36
C HIS A 35 -24.82 1.36 18.60
N ILE A 36 -26.13 1.19 18.69
CA ILE A 36 -26.84 1.53 19.91
C ILE A 36 -26.39 0.55 21.00
N LEU A 37 -25.73 1.06 22.03
CA LEU A 37 -25.14 0.25 23.11
C LEU A 37 -26.18 -0.18 24.16
N ASP A 38 -27.31 0.53 24.28
CA ASP A 38 -28.30 0.25 25.29
C ASP A 38 -29.18 -0.94 24.87
N GLU A 39 -29.00 -2.06 25.51
CA GLU A 39 -29.91 -3.21 25.46
C GLU A 39 -31.08 -2.92 26.41
N ASP A 40 -32.17 -2.41 25.85
CA ASP A 40 -33.47 -2.40 26.54
C ASP A 40 -34.03 -3.83 26.59
N GLU A 41 -34.72 -4.20 27.67
CA GLU A 41 -35.30 -5.55 27.83
C GLU A 41 -36.22 -5.97 26.68
N ASP A 42 -36.79 -5.01 25.95
CA ASP A 42 -37.70 -5.22 24.83
C ASP A 42 -37.04 -5.34 23.46
N PHE A 43 -35.75 -5.04 23.33
CA PHE A 43 -35.03 -5.07 22.07
C PHE A 43 -33.93 -6.13 22.04
N HIS A 44 -34.00 -7.02 21.07
CA HIS A 44 -33.02 -8.08 20.86
C HIS A 44 -32.29 -7.90 19.55
N ARG A 45 -31.03 -8.29 19.50
CA ARG A 45 -30.26 -8.36 18.24
C ARG A 45 -30.52 -9.67 17.55
N MET A 46 -30.55 -9.64 16.21
CA MET A 46 -30.70 -10.85 15.41
C MET A 46 -29.35 -11.57 15.29
N ASP A 47 -29.35 -12.88 15.53
CA ASP A 47 -28.18 -13.69 15.17
C ASP A 47 -28.12 -13.85 13.65
N THR A 48 -27.16 -13.17 13.02
CA THR A 48 -26.90 -13.21 11.57
C THR A 48 -25.55 -13.80 11.26
N VAL A 49 -24.80 -14.26 12.27
CA VAL A 49 -23.42 -14.75 12.12
C VAL A 49 -23.35 -15.89 11.10
N GLY A 50 -24.26 -16.85 11.18
CA GLY A 50 -24.31 -17.99 10.25
C GLY A 50 -24.58 -17.57 8.80
N GLN A 51 -25.50 -16.61 8.59
CA GLN A 51 -25.82 -16.11 7.25
C GLN A 51 -24.66 -15.27 6.68
N LYS A 52 -24.08 -14.36 7.48
CA LYS A 52 -22.91 -13.56 7.11
C LYS A 52 -21.76 -14.49 6.68
N GLN A 53 -21.40 -15.45 7.52
CA GLN A 53 -20.35 -16.43 7.20
C GLN A 53 -20.67 -17.25 5.95
N GLY A 54 -21.95 -17.58 5.70
CA GLY A 54 -22.36 -18.25 4.48
C GLY A 54 -22.09 -17.43 3.22
N PHE A 55 -22.35 -16.12 3.26
CA PHE A 55 -22.06 -15.22 2.15
C PHE A 55 -20.55 -14.94 1.98
N GLU A 56 -19.82 -14.78 3.07
CA GLU A 56 -18.36 -14.64 3.04
C GLU A 56 -17.69 -15.88 2.44
N LYS A 57 -18.12 -17.09 2.84
CA LYS A 57 -17.62 -18.35 2.27
C LYS A 57 -17.96 -18.45 0.78
N ALA A 58 -19.15 -18.04 0.38
CA ALA A 58 -19.54 -18.06 -1.04
C ALA A 58 -18.66 -17.09 -1.86
N ALA A 59 -18.44 -15.85 -1.36
CA ALA A 59 -17.55 -14.90 -1.99
C ALA A 59 -16.10 -15.42 -2.08
N ALA A 60 -15.58 -15.99 -0.98
CA ALA A 60 -14.24 -16.56 -0.94
C ALA A 60 -14.07 -17.75 -1.90
N SER A 61 -15.11 -18.62 -2.04
CA SER A 61 -15.08 -19.73 -2.99
C SER A 61 -15.02 -19.25 -4.44
N VAL A 62 -15.73 -18.17 -4.77
CA VAL A 62 -15.67 -17.56 -6.11
C VAL A 62 -14.33 -16.88 -6.33
N ASP A 63 -13.77 -16.16 -5.35
CA ASP A 63 -12.43 -15.57 -5.44
C ASP A 63 -11.37 -16.63 -5.68
N GLN A 64 -11.43 -17.75 -4.96
CA GLN A 64 -10.51 -18.88 -5.16
C GLN A 64 -10.61 -19.44 -6.59
N ALA A 65 -11.82 -19.56 -7.14
CA ALA A 65 -12.01 -19.99 -8.53
C ALA A 65 -11.43 -18.97 -9.52
N LEU A 66 -11.54 -17.66 -9.24
CA LEU A 66 -10.92 -16.61 -10.05
C LEU A 66 -9.39 -16.66 -9.99
N ASP A 67 -8.81 -16.93 -8.83
CA ASP A 67 -7.37 -17.09 -8.65
C ASP A 67 -6.85 -18.34 -9.39
N ILE A 68 -7.63 -19.43 -9.44
CA ILE A 68 -7.34 -20.61 -10.25
C ILE A 68 -7.36 -20.24 -11.74
N LEU A 69 -8.41 -19.59 -12.21
CA LEU A 69 -8.51 -19.15 -13.60
C LEU A 69 -7.35 -18.22 -14.01
N GLU A 70 -6.87 -17.38 -13.09
CA GLU A 70 -5.73 -16.49 -13.36
C GLU A 70 -4.42 -17.26 -13.54
N ARG A 71 -4.26 -18.43 -12.88
CA ARG A 71 -3.06 -19.28 -13.04
C ARG A 71 -3.04 -19.99 -14.39
N TYR A 72 -4.19 -20.47 -14.87
CA TYR A 72 -4.26 -21.22 -16.13
C TYR A 72 -4.44 -20.32 -17.35
N VAL A 73 -5.20 -19.24 -17.21
CA VAL A 73 -5.47 -18.26 -18.26
C VAL A 73 -5.25 -16.86 -17.68
N PRO A 74 -3.99 -16.41 -17.61
CA PRO A 74 -3.70 -15.05 -17.12
C PRO A 74 -4.42 -14.00 -17.94
N GLU A 75 -5.02 -13.00 -17.27
CA GLU A 75 -5.52 -11.83 -17.98
C GLU A 75 -4.34 -10.99 -18.48
N GLU A 76 -4.43 -10.51 -19.72
CA GLU A 76 -3.49 -9.51 -20.23
C GLU A 76 -3.69 -8.19 -19.46
N LYS A 77 -3.09 -8.11 -18.28
CA LYS A 77 -3.11 -6.89 -17.49
C LYS A 77 -2.19 -5.87 -18.14
N SER A 78 -2.75 -4.78 -18.62
CA SER A 78 -1.97 -3.59 -18.95
C SER A 78 -1.11 -3.21 -17.74
N MET A 79 0.11 -2.71 -17.97
CA MET A 79 0.96 -2.15 -16.89
C MET A 79 0.22 -1.09 -16.06
N PHE A 80 -0.86 -0.53 -16.59
CA PHE A 80 -1.71 0.48 -15.98
C PHE A 80 -3.08 -0.04 -15.52
N SER A 81 -3.30 -1.35 -15.47
CA SER A 81 -4.58 -1.96 -15.08
C SER A 81 -5.08 -1.48 -13.70
N ALA A 82 -4.15 -1.21 -12.77
CA ALA A 82 -4.47 -0.64 -11.45
C ALA A 82 -5.09 0.78 -11.54
N LEU A 83 -4.90 1.48 -12.67
CA LEU A 83 -5.43 2.83 -12.90
C LEU A 83 -6.75 2.82 -13.68
N GLU A 84 -7.13 1.70 -14.29
CA GLU A 84 -8.34 1.61 -15.12
C GLU A 84 -9.64 1.71 -14.30
N GLY A 85 -9.55 1.42 -12.99
CA GLY A 85 -10.69 1.42 -12.09
C GLY A 85 -11.58 0.19 -12.26
N LYS A 86 -12.74 0.17 -11.59
CA LYS A 86 -13.71 -0.92 -11.65
C LYS A 86 -14.46 -0.89 -12.98
N LYS A 87 -14.85 -2.08 -13.46
CA LYS A 87 -15.70 -2.21 -14.66
C LYS A 87 -17.11 -1.72 -14.35
N LEU A 88 -17.64 -0.86 -15.21
CA LEU A 88 -19.05 -0.45 -15.12
C LEU A 88 -19.93 -1.51 -15.79
N ILE A 89 -20.90 -2.01 -15.07
CA ILE A 89 -21.93 -2.93 -15.55
C ILE A 89 -23.30 -2.25 -15.55
N SER A 90 -24.17 -2.65 -16.47
CA SER A 90 -25.55 -2.18 -16.49
C SER A 90 -26.36 -2.85 -15.35
N VAL A 91 -27.41 -2.17 -14.90
CA VAL A 91 -28.35 -2.74 -13.91
C VAL A 91 -28.94 -4.06 -14.41
N GLU A 92 -29.28 -4.15 -15.70
CA GLU A 92 -29.84 -5.35 -16.31
C GLU A 92 -28.86 -6.53 -16.28
N GLU A 93 -27.58 -6.29 -16.60
CA GLU A 93 -26.52 -7.29 -16.54
C GLU A 93 -26.30 -7.78 -15.10
N GLY A 94 -26.30 -6.87 -14.14
CA GLY A 94 -26.21 -7.20 -12.71
C GLY A 94 -27.37 -8.07 -12.24
N MET A 95 -28.62 -7.73 -12.63
CA MET A 95 -29.80 -8.52 -12.29
C MET A 95 -29.75 -9.92 -12.90
N LYS A 96 -29.37 -10.06 -14.17
CA LYS A 96 -29.26 -11.35 -14.85
C LYS A 96 -28.24 -12.26 -14.15
N VAL A 97 -27.07 -11.75 -13.82
CA VAL A 97 -26.05 -12.49 -13.07
C VAL A 97 -26.54 -12.87 -11.67
N GLN A 98 -27.33 -12.01 -11.03
CA GLN A 98 -27.94 -12.30 -9.73
C GLN A 98 -28.95 -13.45 -9.81
N GLU A 99 -29.71 -13.59 -10.89
CA GLU A 99 -30.63 -14.72 -11.11
C GLU A 99 -29.84 -16.03 -11.29
N GLU A 100 -28.76 -16.02 -12.06
CA GLU A 100 -27.91 -17.15 -12.36
C GLU A 100 -26.87 -17.48 -11.25
N ARG A 101 -26.86 -16.75 -10.13
CA ARG A 101 -25.87 -16.85 -9.05
C ARG A 101 -25.62 -18.27 -8.52
N ARG A 102 -26.66 -19.13 -8.50
CA ARG A 102 -26.52 -20.51 -8.00
C ARG A 102 -25.72 -21.38 -8.97
N ASP A 103 -25.91 -21.19 -10.26
CA ASP A 103 -25.20 -21.95 -11.29
C ASP A 103 -23.75 -21.47 -11.37
N LEU A 104 -23.51 -20.16 -11.23
CA LEU A 104 -22.17 -19.60 -11.15
C LEU A 104 -21.39 -20.07 -9.91
N LEU A 105 -22.06 -20.27 -8.76
CA LEU A 105 -21.42 -20.92 -7.60
C LEU A 105 -21.06 -22.39 -7.88
N ARG A 106 -21.89 -23.12 -8.64
CA ARG A 106 -21.56 -24.47 -9.07
C ARG A 106 -20.35 -24.47 -10.02
N THR A 107 -20.29 -23.53 -10.94
CA THR A 107 -19.14 -23.31 -11.83
C THR A 107 -17.86 -23.02 -11.02
N ALA A 108 -17.93 -22.13 -10.02
CA ALA A 108 -16.79 -21.86 -9.15
C ALA A 108 -16.31 -23.12 -8.41
N LYS A 109 -17.25 -23.93 -7.88
CA LYS A 109 -16.91 -25.21 -7.25
C LYS A 109 -16.32 -26.20 -8.26
N GLN A 110 -16.85 -26.26 -9.47
CA GLN A 110 -16.33 -27.11 -10.55
C GLN A 110 -14.88 -26.74 -10.89
N ILE A 111 -14.55 -25.46 -10.99
CA ILE A 111 -13.17 -24.99 -11.22
C ILE A 111 -12.25 -25.46 -10.09
N TYR A 112 -12.68 -25.31 -8.84
CA TYR A 112 -11.91 -25.79 -7.68
C TYR A 112 -11.70 -27.32 -7.70
N ASP A 113 -12.75 -28.09 -7.98
CA ASP A 113 -12.67 -29.55 -8.04
C ASP A 113 -11.74 -30.01 -9.18
N LEU A 114 -11.77 -29.32 -10.35
CA LEU A 114 -10.86 -29.56 -11.46
C LEU A 114 -9.40 -29.25 -11.11
N ASP A 115 -9.11 -28.15 -10.42
CA ASP A 115 -7.75 -27.81 -9.97
C ASP A 115 -7.20 -28.85 -8.99
N ARG A 116 -8.05 -29.34 -8.08
CA ARG A 116 -7.69 -30.42 -7.18
C ARG A 116 -7.40 -31.72 -7.93
N GLU A 117 -8.25 -32.08 -8.88
CA GLU A 117 -8.03 -33.26 -9.73
C GLU A 117 -6.75 -33.16 -10.55
N HIS A 118 -6.47 -31.97 -11.11
CA HIS A 118 -5.21 -31.66 -11.80
C HIS A 118 -3.99 -31.91 -10.89
N ALA A 119 -4.02 -31.42 -9.67
CA ALA A 119 -2.94 -31.59 -8.70
C ALA A 119 -2.73 -33.08 -8.34
N GLU A 120 -3.82 -33.86 -8.19
CA GLU A 120 -3.78 -35.29 -7.91
C GLU A 120 -3.18 -36.08 -9.09
N GLN A 121 -3.56 -35.74 -10.33
CA GLN A 121 -3.01 -36.39 -11.53
C GLN A 121 -1.51 -36.06 -11.70
N LEU A 122 -1.12 -34.82 -11.47
CA LEU A 122 0.28 -34.37 -11.55
C LEU A 122 1.16 -35.04 -10.48
N ALA A 123 0.63 -35.22 -9.27
CA ALA A 123 1.31 -35.99 -8.22
C ALA A 123 1.51 -37.47 -8.63
N SER A 124 0.53 -38.05 -9.32
CA SER A 124 0.65 -39.41 -9.87
C SER A 124 1.75 -39.50 -10.93
N VAL A 125 1.81 -38.54 -11.85
CA VAL A 125 2.91 -38.44 -12.85
C VAL A 125 4.27 -38.35 -12.15
N THR A 126 4.39 -37.49 -11.14
CA THR A 126 5.65 -37.35 -10.39
C THR A 126 6.06 -38.65 -9.69
N LYS A 127 5.09 -39.33 -9.07
CA LYS A 127 5.34 -40.62 -8.41
C LYS A 127 5.83 -41.66 -9.40
N LEU A 128 5.19 -41.78 -10.57
CA LEU A 128 5.59 -42.73 -11.61
C LEU A 128 6.95 -42.38 -12.21
N THR A 129 7.24 -41.09 -12.40
CA THR A 129 8.56 -40.61 -12.86
C THR A 129 9.66 -41.02 -11.89
N ASN A 130 9.46 -40.78 -10.59
CA ASN A 130 10.41 -41.23 -9.57
C ASN A 130 10.58 -42.76 -9.56
N SER A 131 9.52 -43.51 -9.87
CA SER A 131 9.62 -44.95 -10.01
C SER A 131 10.46 -45.36 -11.22
N ILE A 132 10.34 -44.67 -12.35
CA ILE A 132 11.19 -44.89 -13.53
C ILE A 132 12.65 -44.53 -13.22
N GLU A 133 12.90 -43.43 -12.51
CA GLU A 133 14.26 -43.06 -12.09
C GLU A 133 14.90 -44.14 -11.22
N SER A 134 14.15 -44.70 -10.26
CA SER A 134 14.63 -45.78 -9.42
C SER A 134 14.86 -47.08 -10.17
N LEU A 135 14.16 -47.29 -11.31
CA LEU A 135 14.28 -48.47 -12.15
C LEU A 135 15.41 -48.34 -13.19
N THR A 136 15.80 -47.12 -13.55
CA THR A 136 16.77 -46.84 -14.62
C THR A 136 18.10 -47.56 -14.45
N PRO A 137 18.71 -47.64 -13.26
CA PRO A 137 19.99 -48.36 -13.07
C PRO A 137 19.90 -49.88 -13.31
N TRP A 138 18.68 -50.42 -13.28
CA TRP A 138 18.40 -51.87 -13.42
C TRP A 138 18.01 -52.30 -14.83
N LEU A 139 17.95 -51.36 -15.81
CA LEU A 139 17.43 -51.65 -17.18
C LEU A 139 18.21 -52.73 -17.93
N ALA A 140 19.47 -52.96 -17.59
CA ALA A 140 20.29 -54.02 -18.19
C ALA A 140 19.95 -55.43 -17.67
N LEU A 141 19.04 -55.54 -16.69
CA LEU A 141 18.66 -56.81 -16.09
C LEU A 141 17.51 -57.48 -16.88
N ASP A 142 17.73 -58.68 -17.34
CA ASP A 142 16.75 -59.47 -18.12
C ASP A 142 15.75 -60.29 -17.27
N VAL A 143 15.83 -60.14 -15.95
CA VAL A 143 14.97 -60.85 -14.99
C VAL A 143 14.25 -59.85 -14.08
N PRO A 144 13.09 -60.23 -13.50
CA PRO A 144 12.37 -59.35 -12.59
C PRO A 144 13.21 -58.90 -11.37
N LEU A 145 12.96 -57.69 -10.92
CA LEU A 145 13.66 -57.09 -9.75
C LEU A 145 13.11 -57.64 -8.41
N LYS A 146 12.54 -58.77 -8.42
CA LYS A 146 12.05 -59.49 -7.23
C LYS A 146 12.99 -60.66 -6.95
N ALA A 147 13.32 -60.86 -5.68
CA ALA A 147 14.11 -62.03 -5.30
C ALA A 147 13.41 -63.30 -5.76
N MET A 148 14.05 -64.03 -6.66
CA MET A 148 13.52 -65.28 -7.23
C MET A 148 14.20 -66.47 -6.58
N LYS A 149 13.42 -67.50 -6.27
CA LYS A 149 13.90 -68.75 -5.71
C LYS A 149 13.49 -69.91 -6.64
N THR A 150 14.49 -70.64 -7.04
CA THR A 150 14.23 -71.95 -7.68
C THR A 150 14.33 -73.11 -6.64
N ASP A 151 14.28 -74.37 -7.05
CA ASP A 151 14.45 -75.45 -6.11
C ASP A 151 15.82 -75.46 -5.42
N ARG A 152 16.88 -75.04 -6.11
CA ARG A 152 18.24 -75.06 -5.62
C ARG A 152 18.96 -73.71 -5.57
N THR A 153 18.55 -72.69 -6.31
CA THR A 153 19.24 -71.43 -6.40
C THR A 153 18.32 -70.27 -5.96
N VAL A 154 18.97 -69.18 -5.47
CA VAL A 154 18.31 -67.95 -5.12
C VAL A 154 19.00 -66.83 -5.88
N PHE A 155 18.20 -65.97 -6.49
CA PHE A 155 18.59 -64.70 -7.11
C PHE A 155 18.12 -63.54 -6.26
N PHE A 156 18.97 -62.59 -5.96
CA PHE A 156 18.60 -61.36 -5.29
C PHE A 156 19.41 -60.17 -5.81
N PRO A 157 18.69 -59.10 -6.24
CA PRO A 157 19.32 -57.84 -6.60
C PRO A 157 19.63 -57.02 -5.35
N GLY A 158 20.62 -56.14 -5.43
CA GLY A 158 21.00 -55.24 -4.36
C GLY A 158 21.90 -54.11 -4.80
N THR A 159 22.16 -53.22 -3.88
CA THR A 159 23.05 -52.07 -4.06
C THR A 159 24.21 -52.10 -3.05
N MET A 160 25.38 -51.64 -3.46
CA MET A 160 26.56 -51.48 -2.62
C MET A 160 27.16 -50.06 -2.77
N PRO A 161 27.98 -49.60 -1.83
CA PRO A 161 28.63 -48.29 -1.91
C PRO A 161 29.47 -48.13 -3.18
N GLY A 162 29.59 -46.89 -3.66
CA GLY A 162 30.35 -46.56 -4.86
C GLY A 162 31.80 -47.00 -4.80
N GLY A 163 32.34 -47.42 -5.96
CA GLY A 163 33.72 -47.93 -6.07
C GLY A 163 33.85 -49.42 -5.72
N THR A 164 32.78 -50.14 -5.45
CA THR A 164 32.81 -51.61 -5.26
C THR A 164 32.94 -52.31 -6.62
N THR A 165 33.97 -53.15 -6.79
CA THR A 165 34.18 -53.96 -7.98
C THR A 165 33.76 -55.40 -7.70
N ALA A 166 33.47 -56.19 -8.76
CA ALA A 166 33.16 -57.61 -8.59
C ALA A 166 34.26 -58.38 -7.85
N ALA A 167 35.51 -58.06 -8.12
CA ALA A 167 36.66 -58.65 -7.41
C ALA A 167 36.62 -58.38 -5.89
N LYS A 168 36.27 -57.14 -5.50
CA LYS A 168 36.11 -56.77 -4.09
C LYS A 168 34.97 -57.50 -3.41
N VAL A 169 33.87 -57.73 -4.14
CA VAL A 169 32.71 -58.48 -3.61
C VAL A 169 33.12 -59.95 -3.36
N TYR A 170 33.85 -60.58 -4.28
CA TYR A 170 34.38 -61.95 -4.08
C TYR A 170 35.42 -62.00 -2.94
N GLU A 171 36.24 -60.98 -2.76
CA GLU A 171 37.18 -60.87 -1.65
C GLU A 171 36.44 -60.84 -0.30
N VAL A 172 35.41 -60.04 -0.18
CA VAL A 172 34.53 -59.98 1.01
C VAL A 172 33.87 -61.31 1.29
N LEU A 173 33.34 -62.00 0.25
CA LEU A 173 32.73 -63.33 0.41
C LEU A 173 33.75 -64.38 0.86
N ALA A 174 34.98 -64.38 0.31
CA ALA A 174 36.06 -65.28 0.73
C ALA A 174 36.50 -65.06 2.18
N GLU A 175 36.47 -63.79 2.64
CA GLU A 175 36.89 -63.42 4.03
C GLU A 175 35.79 -63.74 5.07
N LYS A 176 34.49 -63.38 4.76
CA LYS A 176 33.39 -63.43 5.73
C LYS A 176 32.49 -64.64 5.62
N ALA A 177 32.52 -65.34 4.48
CA ALA A 177 31.73 -66.55 4.21
C ALA A 177 32.59 -67.61 3.50
N PRO A 178 33.70 -68.13 4.12
CA PRO A 178 34.67 -68.98 3.48
C PRO A 178 34.11 -70.38 3.05
N ASP A 179 32.99 -70.80 3.62
CA ASP A 179 32.36 -72.07 3.31
C ASP A 179 31.36 -71.98 2.09
N THR A 180 31.30 -70.83 1.43
CA THR A 180 30.40 -70.61 0.29
C THR A 180 31.20 -70.60 -1.03
N GLU A 181 30.87 -71.50 -1.93
CA GLU A 181 31.56 -71.64 -3.24
C GLU A 181 30.65 -71.31 -4.43
N SER A 182 29.36 -71.04 -4.19
CA SER A 182 28.35 -70.96 -5.26
C SER A 182 27.88 -69.55 -5.64
N ALA A 183 28.54 -68.51 -5.14
CA ALA A 183 28.15 -67.14 -5.42
C ALA A 183 28.61 -66.67 -6.80
N ASP A 184 27.69 -66.22 -7.64
CA ASP A 184 27.96 -65.51 -8.89
C ASP A 184 27.39 -64.10 -8.81
N VAL A 185 28.27 -63.10 -9.04
CA VAL A 185 27.99 -61.67 -8.82
C VAL A 185 28.14 -60.92 -10.13
N HIS A 186 27.03 -60.36 -10.60
CA HIS A 186 27.00 -59.52 -11.78
C HIS A 186 26.77 -58.06 -11.42
N ILE A 187 27.68 -57.17 -11.83
CA ILE A 187 27.48 -55.72 -11.75
C ILE A 187 26.59 -55.27 -12.92
N ILE A 188 25.41 -54.70 -12.62
CA ILE A 188 24.41 -54.28 -13.60
C ILE A 188 24.73 -52.87 -14.08
N SER A 189 24.92 -51.94 -13.14
CA SER A 189 25.30 -50.58 -13.43
C SER A 189 26.08 -49.96 -12.28
N GLN A 190 26.81 -48.90 -12.55
CA GLN A 190 27.61 -48.18 -11.57
C GLN A 190 27.38 -46.69 -11.68
N GLU A 191 27.02 -46.08 -10.58
CA GLU A 191 26.93 -44.66 -10.38
C GLU A 191 28.03 -44.18 -9.42
N GLN A 192 28.26 -42.85 -9.31
CA GLN A 192 29.33 -42.30 -8.50
C GLN A 192 29.31 -42.76 -7.02
N SER A 193 28.11 -42.90 -6.46
CA SER A 193 27.91 -43.23 -5.05
C SER A 193 27.39 -44.66 -4.80
N THR A 194 26.92 -45.36 -5.83
CA THR A 194 26.16 -46.62 -5.67
C THR A 194 26.50 -47.59 -6.82
N VAL A 195 26.75 -48.85 -6.49
CA VAL A 195 26.90 -49.93 -7.46
C VAL A 195 25.68 -50.84 -7.37
N TYR A 196 25.06 -51.10 -8.49
CA TYR A 196 23.90 -51.97 -8.62
C TYR A 196 24.36 -53.34 -9.10
N LEU A 197 24.05 -54.39 -8.34
CA LEU A 197 24.51 -55.75 -8.61
C LEU A 197 23.41 -56.77 -8.39
N ALA A 198 23.58 -57.90 -9.01
CA ALA A 198 22.73 -59.09 -8.83
C ALA A 198 23.59 -60.25 -8.34
N VAL A 199 23.07 -60.99 -7.40
CA VAL A 199 23.76 -62.14 -6.83
C VAL A 199 22.89 -63.39 -7.07
N ILE A 200 23.51 -64.43 -7.59
CA ILE A 200 22.94 -65.78 -7.77
C ILE A 200 23.73 -66.75 -6.93
N CYS A 201 23.08 -67.54 -6.09
CA CYS A 201 23.73 -68.51 -5.23
C CYS A 201 22.87 -69.70 -4.90
N LEU A 202 23.42 -70.74 -4.31
CA LEU A 202 22.68 -71.89 -3.80
C LEU A 202 21.80 -71.48 -2.61
N LYS A 203 20.64 -72.08 -2.49
CA LYS A 203 19.65 -71.73 -1.46
C LYS A 203 20.17 -71.95 -0.03
N GLU A 204 21.04 -72.92 0.15
CA GLU A 204 21.65 -73.24 1.45
C GLU A 204 22.63 -72.23 1.91
N GLU A 205 23.30 -71.55 0.98
CA GLU A 205 24.36 -70.52 1.23
C GLU A 205 23.81 -69.09 1.20
N ALA A 206 22.59 -68.90 0.71
CA ALA A 206 22.04 -67.54 0.45
C ALA A 206 22.01 -66.64 1.68
N GLY A 207 21.77 -67.22 2.87
CA GLY A 207 21.77 -66.45 4.13
C GLY A 207 23.14 -65.94 4.52
N ALA A 208 24.16 -66.82 4.44
CA ALA A 208 25.54 -66.48 4.79
C ALA A 208 26.11 -65.40 3.82
N ILE A 209 25.82 -65.55 2.51
CA ILE A 209 26.24 -64.58 1.48
C ILE A 209 25.56 -63.21 1.69
N GLU A 210 24.25 -63.20 1.95
CA GLU A 210 23.54 -61.93 2.19
C GLU A 210 24.04 -61.22 3.45
N ASP A 211 24.27 -61.96 4.54
CA ASP A 211 24.78 -61.37 5.79
C ASP A 211 26.22 -60.85 5.64
N ALA A 212 27.08 -61.55 4.89
CA ALA A 212 28.43 -61.10 4.56
C ALA A 212 28.41 -59.79 3.77
N LEU A 213 27.56 -59.70 2.74
CA LEU A 213 27.42 -58.53 1.89
C LEU A 213 26.76 -57.34 2.65
N ARG A 214 25.80 -57.59 3.54
CA ARG A 214 25.20 -56.56 4.38
C ARG A 214 26.19 -55.86 5.30
N SER A 215 27.17 -56.60 5.79
CA SER A 215 28.21 -56.03 6.64
C SER A 215 29.09 -54.98 5.91
N GLU A 216 29.09 -54.98 4.58
CA GLU A 216 29.81 -54.05 3.72
C GLU A 216 28.85 -53.04 3.02
N GLY A 217 27.61 -52.94 3.53
CA GLY A 217 26.67 -51.93 3.05
C GLY A 217 25.75 -52.39 1.92
N PHE A 218 25.60 -53.71 1.70
CA PHE A 218 24.61 -54.24 0.76
C PHE A 218 23.20 -53.94 1.26
N ALA A 219 22.39 -53.40 0.38
CA ALA A 219 20.98 -53.15 0.63
C ALA A 219 20.13 -53.72 -0.52
N ARG A 220 18.99 -54.34 -0.19
CA ARG A 220 18.03 -54.73 -1.21
C ARG A 220 17.34 -53.47 -1.78
N PRO A 221 16.89 -53.51 -3.06
CA PRO A 221 16.13 -52.43 -3.65
C PRO A 221 14.89 -52.10 -2.82
N SER A 222 14.63 -50.82 -2.63
CA SER A 222 13.45 -50.33 -1.89
C SER A 222 12.13 -50.69 -2.58
N GLN A 223 12.17 -50.83 -3.89
CA GLN A 223 11.01 -51.25 -4.73
C GLN A 223 11.38 -52.56 -5.46
N THR A 224 10.46 -53.47 -5.44
CA THR A 224 10.57 -54.76 -6.15
C THR A 224 9.48 -54.86 -7.21
N TRP A 225 9.86 -55.25 -8.41
CA TRP A 225 8.95 -55.36 -9.55
C TRP A 225 8.81 -56.80 -10.00
N GLU A 226 7.60 -57.20 -10.42
CA GLU A 226 7.32 -58.58 -10.88
C GLU A 226 7.67 -58.77 -12.35
N GLU A 227 7.76 -57.68 -13.11
CA GLU A 227 8.13 -57.69 -14.52
C GLU A 227 9.61 -57.33 -14.73
N VAL A 228 10.13 -57.68 -15.92
CA VAL A 228 11.47 -57.28 -16.34
C VAL A 228 11.59 -55.76 -16.40
N PRO A 229 12.67 -55.16 -15.89
CA PRO A 229 12.79 -53.70 -15.79
C PRO A 229 12.48 -52.91 -17.06
N ALA A 230 12.89 -53.42 -18.22
CA ALA A 230 12.61 -52.80 -19.51
C ALA A 230 11.11 -52.71 -19.82
N ARG A 231 10.37 -53.84 -19.60
CA ARG A 231 8.89 -53.82 -19.79
C ARG A 231 8.18 -53.02 -18.76
N GLN A 232 8.64 -53.05 -17.50
CA GLN A 232 8.06 -52.27 -16.43
C GLN A 232 8.19 -50.77 -16.71
N LYS A 233 9.33 -50.33 -17.25
CA LYS A 233 9.55 -48.95 -17.68
C LYS A 233 8.56 -48.54 -18.77
N GLU A 234 8.37 -49.39 -19.79
CA GLU A 234 7.43 -49.11 -20.88
C GLU A 234 5.99 -48.97 -20.37
N GLN A 235 5.57 -49.84 -19.44
CA GLN A 235 4.25 -49.75 -18.80
C GLN A 235 4.09 -48.44 -17.98
N LEU A 236 5.13 -48.04 -17.22
CA LEU A 236 5.11 -46.81 -16.45
C LEU A 236 5.10 -45.60 -17.37
N GLU A 237 5.84 -45.60 -18.47
CA GLU A 237 5.83 -44.52 -19.47
C GLU A 237 4.46 -44.39 -20.15
N GLN A 238 3.80 -45.51 -20.45
CA GLN A 238 2.44 -45.52 -20.97
C GLN A 238 1.46 -44.91 -19.95
N GLN A 239 1.53 -45.34 -18.69
CA GLN A 239 0.71 -44.74 -17.62
C GLN A 239 0.97 -43.23 -17.46
N ILE A 240 2.20 -42.78 -17.51
CA ILE A 240 2.54 -41.37 -17.47
C ILE A 240 1.91 -40.60 -18.65
N SER A 241 1.91 -41.21 -19.85
CA SER A 241 1.26 -40.63 -21.02
C SER A 241 -0.24 -40.47 -20.81
N GLU A 242 -0.91 -41.51 -20.27
CA GLU A 242 -2.35 -41.47 -19.97
C GLU A 242 -2.69 -40.42 -18.90
N TYR A 243 -1.86 -40.28 -17.85
CA TYR A 243 -2.05 -39.23 -16.84
C TYR A 243 -1.79 -37.82 -17.40
N ARG A 244 -0.80 -37.64 -18.26
CA ARG A 244 -0.55 -36.38 -18.95
C ARG A 244 -1.68 -35.97 -19.88
N GLU A 245 -2.28 -36.91 -20.59
CA GLU A 245 -3.46 -36.65 -21.41
C GLU A 245 -4.66 -36.20 -20.56
N LYS A 246 -4.87 -36.84 -19.39
CA LYS A 246 -5.89 -36.39 -18.42
C LYS A 246 -5.61 -34.99 -17.91
N VAL A 247 -4.34 -34.68 -17.55
CA VAL A 247 -3.92 -33.35 -17.13
C VAL A 247 -4.25 -32.31 -18.19
N SER A 248 -3.86 -32.53 -19.45
CA SER A 248 -4.19 -31.64 -20.56
C SER A 248 -5.70 -31.46 -20.77
N GLY A 249 -6.47 -32.55 -20.67
CA GLY A 249 -7.93 -32.49 -20.76
C GLY A 249 -8.59 -31.70 -19.61
N ILE A 250 -8.00 -31.74 -18.41
CA ILE A 250 -8.46 -30.90 -17.28
C ILE A 250 -8.12 -29.44 -17.53
N GLU A 251 -6.92 -29.12 -18.01
CA GLU A 251 -6.49 -27.76 -18.35
C GLU A 251 -7.38 -27.14 -19.43
N GLU A 252 -7.76 -27.91 -20.47
CA GLU A 252 -8.70 -27.46 -21.49
C GLU A 252 -10.09 -27.14 -20.91
N LYS A 253 -10.58 -27.95 -19.97
CA LYS A 253 -11.87 -27.70 -19.30
C LYS A 253 -11.81 -26.42 -18.46
N ILE A 254 -10.73 -26.22 -17.69
CA ILE A 254 -10.55 -24.99 -16.91
C ILE A 254 -10.46 -23.78 -17.85
N THR A 255 -9.73 -23.89 -18.94
CA THR A 255 -9.60 -22.82 -19.95
C THR A 255 -10.95 -22.46 -20.58
N ALA A 256 -11.80 -23.45 -20.88
CA ALA A 256 -13.14 -23.20 -21.41
C ALA A 256 -14.03 -22.42 -20.42
N LEU A 257 -13.86 -22.67 -19.12
CA LEU A 257 -14.60 -21.96 -18.06
C LEU A 257 -14.11 -20.52 -17.83
N ALA A 258 -12.97 -20.13 -18.42
CA ALA A 258 -12.48 -18.74 -18.32
C ALA A 258 -13.45 -17.73 -18.96
N SER A 259 -14.34 -18.14 -19.86
CA SER A 259 -15.40 -17.31 -20.43
C SER A 259 -16.39 -16.78 -19.37
N GLU A 260 -16.57 -17.51 -18.26
CA GLU A 260 -17.46 -17.13 -17.16
C GLU A 260 -16.79 -16.17 -16.14
N ARG A 261 -15.52 -15.85 -16.31
CA ARG A 261 -14.71 -15.05 -15.36
C ARG A 261 -15.39 -13.73 -14.97
N GLU A 262 -15.88 -12.98 -15.95
CA GLU A 262 -16.51 -11.67 -15.69
C GLU A 262 -17.80 -11.80 -14.87
N ARG A 263 -18.57 -12.84 -15.15
CA ARG A 263 -19.80 -13.14 -14.41
C ARG A 263 -19.49 -13.60 -12.97
N LEU A 264 -18.42 -14.39 -12.80
CA LEU A 264 -17.93 -14.80 -11.48
C LEU A 264 -17.48 -13.58 -10.65
N LYS A 265 -16.79 -12.60 -11.25
CA LYS A 265 -16.43 -11.35 -10.56
C LYS A 265 -17.64 -10.62 -9.99
N ILE A 266 -18.70 -10.51 -10.78
CA ILE A 266 -19.97 -9.85 -10.37
C ILE A 266 -20.66 -10.63 -9.24
N VAL A 267 -20.68 -11.96 -9.31
CA VAL A 267 -21.24 -12.82 -8.24
C VAL A 267 -20.47 -12.71 -6.94
N ALA A 268 -19.13 -12.62 -6.99
CA ALA A 268 -18.31 -12.40 -5.80
C ALA A 268 -18.70 -11.09 -5.11
N ASP A 269 -18.83 -10.01 -5.87
CA ASP A 269 -19.25 -8.71 -5.36
C ASP A 269 -20.69 -8.75 -4.78
N TYR A 270 -21.63 -9.43 -5.45
CA TYR A 270 -22.97 -9.63 -4.92
C TYR A 270 -22.96 -10.28 -3.52
N TYR A 271 -22.15 -11.32 -3.31
CA TYR A 271 -22.07 -11.99 -2.01
C TYR A 271 -21.40 -11.13 -0.95
N ARG A 272 -20.41 -10.29 -1.31
CA ARG A 272 -19.79 -9.32 -0.39
C ARG A 272 -20.80 -8.27 0.07
N VAL A 273 -21.49 -7.63 -0.87
CA VAL A 273 -22.54 -6.66 -0.55
C VAL A 273 -23.63 -7.25 0.36
N ARG A 274 -23.95 -8.54 0.13
CA ARG A 274 -24.87 -9.28 1.01
C ARG A 274 -24.29 -9.54 2.39
N ALA A 275 -23.01 -9.91 2.49
CA ALA A 275 -22.35 -10.12 3.78
C ALA A 275 -22.34 -8.85 4.62
N ASP A 276 -21.97 -7.70 4.02
CA ASP A 276 -21.99 -6.38 4.67
C ASP A 276 -23.41 -6.02 5.17
N LYS A 277 -24.44 -6.29 4.35
CA LYS A 277 -25.82 -6.05 4.76
C LYS A 277 -26.23 -6.91 5.97
N TYR A 278 -25.84 -8.18 6.01
CA TYR A 278 -26.16 -9.07 7.14
C TYR A 278 -25.32 -8.77 8.37
N GLU A 279 -24.15 -8.17 8.22
CA GLU A 279 -23.37 -7.62 9.32
C GLU A 279 -24.14 -6.50 10.02
N VAL A 280 -24.55 -5.48 9.25
CA VAL A 280 -25.36 -4.38 9.77
C VAL A 280 -26.68 -4.90 10.36
N LEU A 281 -27.33 -5.84 9.67
CA LEU A 281 -28.57 -6.43 10.16
C LEU A 281 -28.42 -7.08 11.55
N GLY A 282 -27.29 -7.68 11.84
CA GLY A 282 -26.99 -8.31 13.12
C GLY A 282 -26.74 -7.33 14.27
N THR A 283 -26.41 -6.07 13.95
CA THR A 283 -26.18 -5.04 14.96
C THR A 283 -27.45 -4.25 15.32
N LEU A 284 -28.52 -4.37 14.51
CA LEU A 284 -29.73 -3.59 14.71
C LEU A 284 -30.61 -4.13 15.86
N PRO A 285 -31.00 -3.27 16.80
CA PRO A 285 -31.98 -3.62 17.80
C PRO A 285 -33.37 -3.80 17.16
N GLN A 286 -34.06 -4.84 17.55
CA GLN A 286 -35.39 -5.18 17.05
C GLN A 286 -36.31 -5.72 18.13
N SER A 287 -37.59 -5.34 18.08
CA SER A 287 -38.67 -5.92 18.85
C SER A 287 -39.39 -7.05 18.07
N GLU A 288 -40.50 -7.55 18.52
CA GLU A 288 -41.29 -8.53 17.76
C GLU A 288 -41.72 -8.03 16.38
N ARG A 289 -42.08 -6.75 16.24
CA ARG A 289 -42.71 -6.16 15.02
C ARG A 289 -41.89 -5.06 14.39
N THR A 290 -41.01 -4.40 15.12
CA THR A 290 -40.27 -3.23 14.66
C THR A 290 -38.76 -3.47 14.77
N PHE A 291 -37.99 -2.63 14.11
CA PHE A 291 -36.54 -2.53 14.24
C PHE A 291 -36.14 -1.06 14.22
N VAL A 292 -34.98 -0.76 14.78
CA VAL A 292 -34.41 0.59 14.84
C VAL A 292 -33.04 0.61 14.17
N ILE A 293 -32.81 1.62 13.33
CA ILE A 293 -31.50 1.97 12.79
C ILE A 293 -31.15 3.34 13.35
N SER A 294 -30.01 3.47 14.00
CA SER A 294 -29.44 4.77 14.39
C SER A 294 -28.10 4.96 13.70
N GLY A 295 -27.77 6.21 13.42
CA GLY A 295 -26.49 6.50 12.77
C GLY A 295 -26.29 7.98 12.49
N TYR A 296 -25.21 8.26 11.77
CA TYR A 296 -24.83 9.61 11.42
C TYR A 296 -25.05 9.87 9.93
N ILE A 297 -25.62 11.03 9.61
CA ILE A 297 -25.90 11.46 8.24
C ILE A 297 -25.51 12.93 8.06
N PRO A 298 -25.01 13.35 6.89
CA PRO A 298 -24.78 14.76 6.61
C PRO A 298 -26.10 15.55 6.61
N GLU A 299 -26.12 16.71 7.28
CA GLU A 299 -27.29 17.61 7.38
C GLU A 299 -27.91 17.91 6.00
N ALA A 300 -27.09 18.10 4.98
CA ALA A 300 -27.54 18.44 3.63
C ALA A 300 -28.47 17.40 2.96
N VAL A 301 -28.35 16.11 3.34
CA VAL A 301 -29.13 15.01 2.74
C VAL A 301 -30.12 14.38 3.71
N ALA A 302 -30.02 14.69 4.99
CA ALA A 302 -30.86 14.10 6.04
C ALA A 302 -32.35 14.22 5.77
N GLY A 303 -32.83 15.44 5.43
CA GLY A 303 -34.23 15.69 5.13
C GLY A 303 -34.74 14.94 3.90
N SER A 304 -33.94 14.89 2.83
CA SER A 304 -34.35 14.19 1.60
C SER A 304 -34.43 12.66 1.79
N VAL A 305 -33.51 12.10 2.60
CA VAL A 305 -33.52 10.68 2.93
C VAL A 305 -34.70 10.35 3.83
N ALA A 306 -34.98 11.17 4.86
CA ALA A 306 -36.13 10.99 5.75
C ALA A 306 -37.47 11.03 4.97
N ASP A 307 -37.68 12.04 4.15
CA ASP A 307 -38.89 12.17 3.32
C ASP A 307 -39.04 11.01 2.33
N GLY A 308 -37.92 10.59 1.70
CA GLY A 308 -37.93 9.48 0.75
C GLY A 308 -38.28 8.14 1.39
N LEU A 309 -37.85 7.89 2.63
CA LEU A 309 -38.19 6.68 3.37
C LEU A 309 -39.66 6.72 3.87
N MET A 310 -40.09 7.82 4.48
CA MET A 310 -41.47 7.96 5.00
C MET A 310 -42.54 7.91 3.90
N LYS A 311 -42.22 8.36 2.67
CA LYS A 311 -43.13 8.25 1.52
C LYS A 311 -43.29 6.83 1.01
N LYS A 312 -42.29 5.98 1.17
CA LYS A 312 -42.27 4.65 0.56
C LYS A 312 -42.55 3.52 1.55
N TYR A 313 -42.23 3.71 2.82
CA TYR A 313 -42.34 2.69 3.86
C TYR A 313 -43.06 3.21 5.09
N ASP A 314 -43.73 2.29 5.81
CA ASP A 314 -44.34 2.61 7.12
C ASP A 314 -43.22 2.73 8.17
N CYS A 315 -42.57 3.89 8.25
CA CYS A 315 -41.48 4.17 9.17
C CYS A 315 -41.59 5.56 9.78
N MET A 316 -41.07 5.70 10.97
CA MET A 316 -40.82 6.97 11.63
C MET A 316 -39.37 7.29 11.53
N VAL A 317 -39.07 8.48 11.05
CA VAL A 317 -37.64 8.95 10.95
C VAL A 317 -37.53 10.19 11.81
N ASP A 318 -36.63 10.14 12.76
CA ASP A 318 -36.28 11.26 13.61
C ASP A 318 -34.86 11.72 13.28
N VAL A 319 -34.68 13.04 13.16
CA VAL A 319 -33.41 13.67 12.83
C VAL A 319 -33.08 14.68 13.91
N GLU A 320 -32.06 14.38 14.70
CA GLU A 320 -31.65 15.17 15.85
C GLU A 320 -30.30 15.87 15.61
N GLU A 321 -30.12 17.03 16.24
CA GLU A 321 -28.81 17.64 16.34
C GLU A 321 -27.93 16.84 17.33
N LEU A 322 -26.63 16.82 17.06
CA LEU A 322 -25.65 16.10 17.87
C LEU A 322 -25.54 16.68 19.27
N LYS A 323 -25.53 15.84 20.29
CA LYS A 323 -25.24 16.21 21.68
C LYS A 323 -23.82 16.74 21.81
N GLU A 324 -23.58 17.54 22.85
CA GLU A 324 -22.23 18.14 23.09
C GLU A 324 -21.13 17.07 23.27
N ASP A 325 -21.47 15.95 23.91
CA ASP A 325 -20.55 14.86 24.22
C ASP A 325 -20.35 13.86 23.07
N GLU A 326 -21.08 14.02 21.95
CA GLU A 326 -20.96 13.12 20.80
C GLU A 326 -19.84 13.54 19.85
N GLU A 327 -19.00 12.58 19.49
CA GLU A 327 -17.96 12.71 18.46
C GLU A 327 -18.43 12.10 17.13
N PRO A 328 -19.02 12.88 16.23
CA PRO A 328 -19.50 12.39 14.95
C PRO A 328 -18.32 12.05 14.02
N PRO A 329 -18.55 11.16 13.04
CA PRO A 329 -17.60 10.97 11.96
C PRO A 329 -17.49 12.24 11.10
N VAL A 330 -16.34 12.41 10.46
CA VAL A 330 -15.99 13.64 9.75
C VAL A 330 -16.00 13.42 8.24
N ILE A 331 -16.66 14.34 7.54
CA ILE A 331 -16.57 14.47 6.07
C ILE A 331 -16.02 15.86 5.76
N LEU A 332 -14.97 15.91 4.95
CA LEU A 332 -14.43 17.17 4.43
C LEU A 332 -15.06 17.50 3.09
N LYS A 333 -15.48 18.76 2.93
CA LYS A 333 -15.95 19.32 1.66
C LYS A 333 -15.12 20.52 1.29
N ASN A 334 -14.02 20.26 0.63
CA ASN A 334 -13.06 21.26 0.19
C ASN A 334 -13.30 21.71 -1.25
N ASN A 335 -12.68 22.83 -1.62
CA ASN A 335 -12.65 23.29 -2.99
C ASN A 335 -11.88 22.28 -3.89
N PRO A 336 -12.06 22.29 -5.22
CA PRO A 336 -11.45 21.31 -6.12
C PRO A 336 -9.92 21.24 -6.09
N PHE A 337 -9.25 22.30 -5.64
CA PHE A 337 -7.80 22.34 -5.44
C PHE A 337 -7.42 21.64 -4.13
N SER A 338 -7.97 22.10 -3.01
CA SER A 338 -7.62 21.60 -1.67
C SER A 338 -8.09 20.16 -1.42
N ALA A 339 -9.19 19.74 -2.06
CA ALA A 339 -9.69 18.36 -1.96
C ALA A 339 -8.66 17.29 -2.37
N ASN A 340 -7.64 17.65 -3.17
CA ASN A 340 -6.58 16.71 -3.54
C ASN A 340 -5.54 16.50 -2.42
N MET A 341 -5.51 17.39 -1.43
CA MET A 341 -4.61 17.33 -0.27
C MET A 341 -5.28 16.78 0.99
N GLU A 342 -6.57 16.43 0.93
CA GLU A 342 -7.31 15.83 2.07
C GLU A 342 -6.61 14.58 2.60
N GLY A 343 -6.05 13.74 1.73
CA GLY A 343 -5.29 12.55 2.14
C GLY A 343 -4.05 12.85 2.99
N VAL A 344 -3.47 14.05 2.88
CA VAL A 344 -2.36 14.49 3.75
C VAL A 344 -2.89 14.78 5.15
N VAL A 345 -4.03 15.48 5.27
CA VAL A 345 -4.66 15.75 6.57
C VAL A 345 -5.18 14.45 7.20
N GLU A 346 -5.79 13.58 6.41
CA GLU A 346 -6.28 12.28 6.85
C GLU A 346 -5.15 11.39 7.43
N SER A 347 -3.94 11.48 6.86
CA SER A 347 -2.78 10.73 7.36
C SER A 347 -2.24 11.26 8.70
N TYR A 348 -2.52 12.49 9.06
CA TYR A 348 -2.22 13.05 10.39
C TYR A 348 -3.35 12.78 11.37
N GLY A 349 -4.58 13.05 10.97
CA GLY A 349 -5.81 12.91 11.73
C GLY A 349 -6.85 13.93 11.26
N LEU A 350 -8.10 13.49 11.10
CA LEU A 350 -9.20 14.39 10.73
C LEU A 350 -9.53 15.35 11.88
N PRO A 351 -10.12 16.54 11.60
CA PRO A 351 -10.48 17.48 12.63
C PRO A 351 -11.53 16.91 13.58
N VAL A 352 -11.38 17.16 14.87
CA VAL A 352 -12.42 16.84 15.86
C VAL A 352 -13.52 17.92 15.86
N LYS A 353 -14.63 17.65 16.57
CA LYS A 353 -15.74 18.57 16.70
C LYS A 353 -15.25 19.93 17.24
N GLY A 354 -15.49 20.98 16.50
CA GLY A 354 -15.08 22.36 16.87
C GLY A 354 -13.76 22.82 16.27
N GLU A 355 -12.92 21.94 15.74
CA GLU A 355 -11.72 22.32 15.01
C GLU A 355 -12.02 22.90 13.62
N ILE A 356 -11.05 23.59 13.06
CA ILE A 356 -11.09 24.08 11.67
C ILE A 356 -10.36 23.06 10.80
N ASP A 357 -10.90 22.81 9.61
CA ASP A 357 -10.18 22.07 8.58
C ASP A 357 -8.97 22.90 8.07
N PRO A 358 -7.74 22.42 8.30
CA PRO A 358 -6.53 23.13 7.87
C PRO A 358 -6.26 22.97 6.37
N THR A 359 -6.97 22.07 5.67
CA THR A 359 -6.67 21.61 4.30
C THR A 359 -6.48 22.77 3.31
N THR A 360 -7.35 23.77 3.36
CA THR A 360 -7.31 24.87 2.38
C THR A 360 -6.03 25.72 2.49
N ILE A 361 -5.64 26.08 3.71
CA ILE A 361 -4.44 26.90 3.96
C ILE A 361 -3.19 26.04 3.77
N MET A 362 -3.20 24.84 4.33
CA MET A 362 -2.14 23.87 4.20
C MET A 362 -1.81 23.57 2.73
N SER A 363 -2.82 23.41 1.87
CA SER A 363 -2.64 23.11 0.46
C SER A 363 -1.76 24.10 -0.28
N PHE A 364 -1.92 25.39 0.01
CA PHE A 364 -1.09 26.45 -0.58
C PHE A 364 0.37 26.30 -0.17
N PHE A 365 0.64 26.19 1.14
CA PHE A 365 2.00 26.04 1.64
C PHE A 365 2.63 24.72 1.24
N TYR A 366 1.82 23.65 1.17
CA TYR A 366 2.27 22.34 0.72
C TYR A 366 2.85 22.39 -0.69
N VAL A 367 2.08 22.88 -1.64
CA VAL A 367 2.49 22.98 -3.05
C VAL A 367 3.67 23.95 -3.19
N PHE A 368 3.68 25.05 -2.43
CA PHE A 368 4.74 26.04 -2.44
C PHE A 368 6.09 25.45 -1.97
N PHE A 369 6.12 24.82 -0.81
CA PHE A 369 7.35 24.24 -0.25
C PHE A 369 7.83 23.03 -1.04
N PHE A 370 6.91 22.17 -1.50
CA PHE A 370 7.25 21.05 -2.35
C PHE A 370 7.99 21.48 -3.62
N GLY A 371 7.46 22.49 -4.30
CA GLY A 371 8.09 23.04 -5.50
C GLY A 371 9.47 23.62 -5.23
N MET A 372 9.65 24.33 -4.08
CA MET A 372 10.92 24.91 -3.69
C MET A 372 11.96 23.83 -3.32
N MET A 373 11.53 22.71 -2.73
CA MET A 373 12.42 21.59 -2.40
C MET A 373 12.91 20.85 -3.64
N LEU A 374 12.04 20.60 -4.63
CA LEU A 374 12.42 19.89 -5.83
C LEU A 374 13.15 20.79 -6.85
N SER A 375 12.81 22.05 -6.92
CA SER A 375 13.49 23.22 -7.52
C SER A 375 14.13 23.04 -8.92
N ASP A 376 13.71 22.08 -9.73
CA ASP A 376 14.19 21.86 -11.11
C ASP A 376 13.01 21.85 -12.09
N ALA A 377 13.02 22.78 -13.05
CA ALA A 377 11.91 22.95 -13.99
C ALA A 377 11.68 21.73 -14.87
N ALA A 378 12.74 21.04 -15.28
CA ALA A 378 12.62 19.86 -16.15
C ALA A 378 11.98 18.69 -15.40
N TYR A 379 12.33 18.47 -14.15
CA TYR A 379 11.66 17.48 -13.30
C TYR A 379 10.19 17.83 -13.05
N GLY A 380 9.91 19.12 -12.82
CA GLY A 380 8.55 19.62 -12.67
C GLY A 380 7.69 19.37 -13.91
N VAL A 381 8.24 19.58 -15.12
CA VAL A 381 7.56 19.28 -16.39
C VAL A 381 7.26 17.80 -16.54
N ILE A 382 8.23 16.92 -16.25
CA ILE A 382 8.02 15.47 -16.32
C ILE A 382 6.90 15.04 -15.37
N VAL A 383 6.95 15.45 -14.09
CA VAL A 383 5.94 15.09 -13.11
C VAL A 383 4.55 15.59 -13.53
N SER A 384 4.46 16.87 -13.96
CA SER A 384 3.19 17.45 -14.38
C SER A 384 2.61 16.76 -15.62
N ILE A 385 3.43 16.48 -16.62
CA ILE A 385 2.98 15.81 -17.85
C ILE A 385 2.53 14.39 -17.55
N VAL A 386 3.34 13.62 -16.82
CA VAL A 386 3.01 12.22 -16.48
C VAL A 386 1.72 12.16 -15.65
N CYS A 387 1.63 12.92 -14.58
CA CYS A 387 0.43 12.94 -13.74
C CYS A 387 -0.80 13.48 -14.50
N GLY A 388 -0.63 14.51 -15.32
CA GLY A 388 -1.69 15.08 -16.14
C GLY A 388 -2.24 14.09 -17.16
N ILE A 389 -1.36 13.41 -17.90
CA ILE A 389 -1.75 12.37 -18.87
C ILE A 389 -2.47 11.22 -18.18
N LEU A 390 -1.96 10.75 -17.03
CA LEU A 390 -2.61 9.65 -16.29
C LEU A 390 -4.01 10.03 -15.81
N VAL A 391 -4.20 11.24 -15.28
CA VAL A 391 -5.52 11.73 -14.83
C VAL A 391 -6.50 11.86 -15.98
N LEU A 392 -6.04 12.30 -17.17
CA LEU A 392 -6.90 12.46 -18.36
C LEU A 392 -7.22 11.11 -19.02
N LYS A 393 -6.22 10.21 -19.11
CA LYS A 393 -6.37 8.92 -19.79
C LYS A 393 -7.22 7.93 -18.95
N PHE A 394 -7.14 8.00 -17.62
CA PHE A 394 -7.82 7.09 -16.70
C PHE A 394 -8.82 7.83 -15.79
N PRO A 395 -9.96 8.33 -16.32
CA PRO A 395 -10.92 9.10 -15.52
C PRO A 395 -11.61 8.29 -14.43
N ARG A 396 -11.63 6.95 -14.54
CA ARG A 396 -12.31 5.99 -13.65
C ARG A 396 -11.41 5.41 -12.55
N MET A 397 -10.17 5.88 -12.45
CA MET A 397 -9.29 5.42 -11.36
C MET A 397 -9.91 5.67 -9.98
N SER A 398 -9.47 4.92 -8.98
CA SER A 398 -9.95 5.08 -7.60
C SER A 398 -9.84 6.54 -7.13
N PRO A 399 -10.83 7.05 -6.37
CA PRO A 399 -10.84 8.45 -5.94
C PRO A 399 -9.57 8.87 -5.19
N GLY A 400 -9.01 8.00 -4.35
CA GLY A 400 -7.75 8.25 -3.63
C GLY A 400 -6.56 8.42 -4.57
N MET A 401 -6.40 7.53 -5.55
CA MET A 401 -5.33 7.61 -6.55
C MET A 401 -5.46 8.88 -7.41
N LYS A 402 -6.69 9.23 -7.80
CA LYS A 402 -6.96 10.45 -8.57
C LYS A 402 -6.59 11.71 -7.80
N LYS A 403 -6.90 11.77 -6.50
CA LYS A 403 -6.49 12.88 -5.61
C LYS A 403 -4.97 12.95 -5.53
N SER A 404 -4.29 11.83 -5.30
CA SER A 404 -2.82 11.78 -5.21
C SER A 404 -2.12 12.22 -6.50
N LEU A 405 -2.58 11.74 -7.66
CA LEU A 405 -2.00 12.18 -8.95
C LEU A 405 -2.23 13.66 -9.22
N LYS A 406 -3.40 14.21 -8.86
CA LYS A 406 -3.65 15.65 -8.95
C LYS A 406 -2.79 16.46 -7.98
N LEU A 407 -2.54 15.95 -6.77
CA LEU A 407 -1.61 16.57 -5.83
C LEU A 407 -0.23 16.70 -6.46
N PHE A 408 0.35 15.61 -6.99
CA PHE A 408 1.65 15.65 -7.66
C PHE A 408 1.64 16.50 -8.94
N PHE A 409 0.53 16.57 -9.65
CA PHE A 409 0.38 17.48 -10.77
C PHE A 409 0.55 18.94 -10.35
N TYR A 410 -0.13 19.40 -9.28
CA TYR A 410 0.02 20.76 -8.75
C TYR A 410 1.42 21.01 -8.16
N CYS A 411 1.98 20.01 -7.47
CA CYS A 411 3.37 20.08 -6.99
C CYS A 411 4.36 20.21 -8.15
N GLY A 412 4.15 19.48 -9.24
CA GLY A 412 4.95 19.60 -10.46
C GLY A 412 4.88 20.99 -11.09
N LEU A 413 3.68 21.60 -11.16
CA LEU A 413 3.53 22.97 -11.65
C LEU A 413 4.30 23.99 -10.77
N SER A 414 4.23 23.84 -9.44
CA SER A 414 5.02 24.67 -8.53
C SER A 414 6.53 24.48 -8.73
N THR A 415 6.95 23.22 -8.94
CA THR A 415 8.35 22.90 -9.22
C THR A 415 8.85 23.57 -10.51
N ILE A 416 8.01 23.65 -11.56
CA ILE A 416 8.34 24.39 -12.79
C ILE A 416 8.59 25.87 -12.45
N VAL A 417 7.70 26.50 -11.70
CA VAL A 417 7.84 27.90 -11.32
C VAL A 417 9.14 28.14 -10.56
N TRP A 418 9.41 27.34 -9.53
CA TRP A 418 10.63 27.45 -8.73
C TRP A 418 11.89 27.11 -9.53
N GLY A 419 11.84 26.10 -10.39
CA GLY A 419 12.96 25.74 -11.27
C GLY A 419 13.32 26.82 -12.27
N VAL A 420 12.33 27.51 -12.81
CA VAL A 420 12.57 28.67 -13.70
C VAL A 420 13.14 29.88 -12.92
N LEU A 421 12.64 30.11 -11.69
CA LEU A 421 13.18 31.17 -10.83
C LEU A 421 14.66 30.92 -10.47
N PHE A 422 15.02 29.68 -10.19
CA PHE A 422 16.36 29.27 -9.78
C PHE A 422 17.27 28.84 -10.95
N GLY A 423 16.74 28.74 -12.17
CA GLY A 423 17.50 28.36 -13.36
C GLY A 423 17.91 26.89 -13.40
N GLY A 424 17.19 25.97 -12.73
CA GLY A 424 17.42 24.53 -12.74
C GLY A 424 16.73 23.83 -13.91
N TYR A 425 17.49 23.21 -14.80
CA TYR A 425 17.00 22.45 -15.96
C TYR A 425 17.81 21.17 -16.09
N PHE A 426 17.44 20.11 -15.38
CA PHE A 426 18.26 18.93 -15.12
C PHE A 426 19.64 19.31 -14.56
N GLY A 427 19.66 20.18 -13.54
CA GLY A 427 20.88 20.84 -13.07
C GLY A 427 21.48 21.73 -14.16
N ASN A 428 22.70 21.44 -14.61
CA ASN A 428 23.46 22.21 -15.60
C ASN A 428 23.60 21.50 -16.96
N ILE A 429 22.61 20.69 -17.36
CA ILE A 429 22.71 19.90 -18.60
C ILE A 429 22.87 20.77 -19.84
N VAL A 430 22.19 21.93 -19.87
CA VAL A 430 22.22 22.86 -21.01
C VAL A 430 23.63 23.38 -21.23
N ASP A 431 24.35 23.73 -20.16
CA ASP A 431 25.74 24.20 -20.22
C ASP A 431 26.66 23.09 -20.76
N ILE A 432 26.50 21.88 -20.27
CA ILE A 432 27.37 20.74 -20.63
C ILE A 432 27.11 20.29 -22.08
N VAL A 433 25.85 20.18 -22.50
CA VAL A 433 25.51 19.78 -23.86
C VAL A 433 25.94 20.84 -24.85
N SER A 434 25.72 22.13 -24.55
CA SER A 434 26.13 23.22 -25.43
C SER A 434 27.65 23.32 -25.54
N ALA A 435 28.39 23.16 -24.45
CA ALA A 435 29.85 23.14 -24.46
C ALA A 435 30.39 21.93 -25.23
N LYS A 436 29.82 20.73 -25.04
CA LYS A 436 30.31 19.47 -25.64
C LYS A 436 29.99 19.36 -27.13
N PHE A 437 28.80 19.78 -27.57
CA PHE A 437 28.31 19.56 -28.95
C PHE A 437 28.30 20.82 -29.80
N LEU A 438 28.15 22.02 -29.22
CA LEU A 438 28.08 23.28 -29.95
C LEU A 438 29.39 24.10 -29.81
N GLY A 439 30.30 23.73 -28.89
CA GLY A 439 31.52 24.47 -28.61
C GLY A 439 31.32 25.83 -27.95
N THR A 440 30.09 26.15 -27.53
CA THR A 440 29.72 27.39 -26.84
C THR A 440 28.93 27.04 -25.59
N THR A 441 29.21 27.71 -24.45
CA THR A 441 28.45 27.55 -23.24
C THR A 441 27.20 28.42 -23.27
N ILE A 442 26.02 27.81 -23.26
CA ILE A 442 24.75 28.51 -23.17
C ILE A 442 24.15 28.24 -21.82
N THR A 443 24.25 29.22 -20.91
CA THR A 443 23.68 29.14 -19.56
C THR A 443 22.29 29.77 -19.55
N PRO A 444 21.20 29.02 -19.33
CA PRO A 444 19.88 29.62 -19.17
C PRO A 444 19.88 30.59 -18.01
N PRO A 445 19.38 31.84 -18.20
CA PRO A 445 19.36 32.81 -17.13
C PRO A 445 18.36 32.39 -16.03
N ALA A 446 18.81 32.36 -14.76
CA ALA A 446 17.90 32.29 -13.64
C ALA A 446 17.13 33.62 -13.53
N LEU A 447 15.81 33.55 -13.34
CA LEU A 447 15.02 34.80 -13.19
C LEU A 447 15.23 35.48 -11.85
N TRP A 448 15.71 34.74 -10.84
CA TRP A 448 15.97 35.31 -9.52
C TRP A 448 17.44 35.16 -9.12
N PHE A 449 17.84 34.01 -8.59
CA PHE A 449 19.22 33.66 -8.27
C PHE A 449 19.46 32.16 -8.40
N VAL A 450 20.72 31.76 -8.52
CA VAL A 450 21.11 30.36 -8.60
C VAL A 450 21.46 29.87 -7.20
N PRO A 451 20.70 28.92 -6.62
CA PRO A 451 20.92 28.40 -5.26
C PRO A 451 22.30 27.83 -5.03
N LEU A 452 22.89 27.18 -6.03
CA LEU A 452 24.25 26.62 -5.94
C LEU A 452 25.35 27.68 -5.75
N ASN A 453 25.15 28.88 -6.32
CA ASN A 453 26.09 29.99 -6.22
C ASN A 453 25.89 30.82 -4.95
N GLU A 454 24.63 30.92 -4.51
CA GLU A 454 24.22 31.81 -3.40
C GLU A 454 23.37 31.05 -2.35
N PRO A 455 23.92 30.00 -1.70
CA PRO A 455 23.15 29.16 -0.78
C PRO A 455 22.63 29.93 0.44
N MET A 456 23.37 30.97 0.89
CA MET A 456 22.96 31.78 2.05
C MET A 456 21.70 32.59 1.76
N LYS A 457 21.49 33.06 0.53
CA LYS A 457 20.25 33.72 0.14
C LYS A 457 19.07 32.75 0.19
N LEU A 458 19.23 31.50 -0.30
CA LEU A 458 18.19 30.49 -0.22
C LEU A 458 17.86 30.14 1.23
N LEU A 459 18.86 30.06 2.13
CA LEU A 459 18.65 29.85 3.56
C LEU A 459 17.78 30.94 4.15
N LEU A 460 18.13 32.21 3.87
CA LEU A 460 17.40 33.36 4.39
C LEU A 460 15.92 33.33 3.94
N TYR A 461 15.66 33.10 2.66
CA TYR A 461 14.29 33.00 2.16
C TYR A 461 13.55 31.81 2.72
N SER A 462 14.23 30.67 2.91
CA SER A 462 13.64 29.47 3.54
C SER A 462 13.18 29.76 4.96
N LEU A 463 14.00 30.44 5.77
CA LEU A 463 13.65 30.87 7.12
C LEU A 463 12.52 31.91 7.11
N LEU A 464 12.56 32.88 6.19
CA LEU A 464 11.50 33.88 6.03
C LEU A 464 10.13 33.22 5.72
N PHE A 465 10.09 32.30 4.76
CA PHE A 465 8.86 31.55 4.43
C PHE A 465 8.42 30.66 5.59
N GLY A 466 9.36 30.13 6.37
CA GLY A 466 9.09 29.42 7.60
C GLY A 466 8.41 30.28 8.64
N VAL A 467 8.92 31.50 8.88
CA VAL A 467 8.31 32.49 9.80
C VAL A 467 6.88 32.84 9.34
N ILE A 468 6.67 33.09 8.04
CA ILE A 468 5.34 33.38 7.49
C ILE A 468 4.38 32.20 7.73
N HIS A 469 4.83 30.96 7.52
CA HIS A 469 4.03 29.78 7.72
C HIS A 469 3.65 29.58 9.20
N LEU A 470 4.62 29.70 10.12
CA LEU A 470 4.39 29.58 11.55
C LEU A 470 3.46 30.70 12.07
N PHE A 471 3.64 31.95 11.58
CA PHE A 471 2.78 33.06 11.94
C PHE A 471 1.35 32.88 11.42
N THR A 472 1.19 32.25 10.25
CA THR A 472 -0.12 31.87 9.75
C THR A 472 -0.80 30.85 10.68
N GLY A 473 -0.06 29.84 11.19
CA GLY A 473 -0.56 28.90 12.19
C GLY A 473 -1.00 29.59 13.48
N LEU A 474 -0.18 30.54 14.00
CA LEU A 474 -0.52 31.32 15.19
C LEU A 474 -1.75 32.23 14.95
N ALA A 475 -1.88 32.81 13.75
CA ALA A 475 -3.05 33.61 13.37
C ALA A 475 -4.34 32.78 13.31
N ILE A 476 -4.26 31.55 12.82
CA ILE A 476 -5.40 30.61 12.85
C ILE A 476 -5.80 30.29 14.29
N LYS A 477 -4.84 30.04 15.19
CA LYS A 477 -5.11 29.89 16.62
C LYS A 477 -5.84 31.10 17.19
N GLY A 478 -5.40 32.30 16.80
CA GLY A 478 -6.06 33.54 17.20
C GLY A 478 -7.50 33.64 16.71
N TYR A 479 -7.75 33.28 15.46
CA TYR A 479 -9.09 33.21 14.91
C TYR A 479 -9.99 32.23 15.68
N LEU A 480 -9.47 31.05 16.04
CA LEU A 480 -10.19 30.06 16.85
C LEU A 480 -10.57 30.64 18.22
N CYS A 481 -9.64 31.30 18.93
CA CYS A 481 -9.93 31.91 20.21
C CYS A 481 -11.04 32.97 20.11
N ILE A 482 -11.05 33.79 19.04
CA ILE A 482 -12.09 34.83 18.84
C ILE A 482 -13.43 34.17 18.52
N ARG A 483 -13.44 33.16 17.64
CA ARG A 483 -14.65 32.42 17.26
C ARG A 483 -15.33 31.78 18.48
N ASP A 484 -14.53 31.19 19.36
CA ASP A 484 -15.00 30.48 20.56
C ASP A 484 -15.31 31.42 21.75
N GLY A 485 -15.21 32.76 21.53
CA GLY A 485 -15.52 33.79 22.53
C GLY A 485 -14.45 33.94 23.63
N LYS A 486 -13.30 33.25 23.49
CA LYS A 486 -12.21 33.30 24.45
C LYS A 486 -11.25 34.48 24.23
N ILE A 487 -11.78 35.68 24.37
CA ILE A 487 -11.02 36.91 24.04
C ILE A 487 -9.75 37.09 24.91
N MET A 488 -9.80 36.65 26.19
CA MET A 488 -8.61 36.71 27.06
C MET A 488 -7.50 35.78 26.58
N ASP A 489 -7.86 34.57 26.11
CA ASP A 489 -6.91 33.62 25.56
C ASP A 489 -6.30 34.15 24.25
N PHE A 490 -7.08 34.84 23.41
CA PHE A 490 -6.57 35.52 22.24
C PHE A 490 -5.46 36.52 22.58
N PHE A 491 -5.65 37.40 23.57
CA PHE A 491 -4.63 38.34 23.95
C PHE A 491 -3.41 37.69 24.58
N CYS A 492 -3.62 36.75 25.50
CA CYS A 492 -2.56 36.16 26.28
C CYS A 492 -1.73 35.11 25.51
N ASP A 493 -2.37 34.27 24.70
CA ASP A 493 -1.73 33.12 24.06
C ASP A 493 -1.37 33.38 22.60
N VAL A 494 -1.87 34.51 22.01
CA VAL A 494 -1.60 34.83 20.60
C VAL A 494 -0.93 36.18 20.45
N VAL A 495 -1.55 37.25 20.94
CA VAL A 495 -1.03 38.63 20.73
C VAL A 495 0.32 38.82 21.43
N LEU A 496 0.48 38.34 22.66
CA LEU A 496 1.76 38.47 23.39
C LEU A 496 2.88 37.68 22.68
N TRP A 497 2.57 36.53 22.11
CA TRP A 497 3.53 35.76 21.31
C TRP A 497 3.89 36.50 20.00
N PHE A 498 2.92 37.08 19.30
CA PHE A 498 3.23 37.93 18.13
C PHE A 498 4.13 39.12 18.50
N MET A 499 3.83 39.81 19.60
CA MET A 499 4.65 40.92 20.05
C MET A 499 6.09 40.51 20.37
N LEU A 500 6.25 39.37 21.09
CA LEU A 500 7.56 38.84 21.42
C LEU A 500 8.35 38.46 20.17
N LEU A 501 7.76 37.62 19.29
CA LEU A 501 8.43 37.08 18.10
C LEU A 501 8.77 38.18 17.10
N ILE A 502 7.84 39.09 16.82
CA ILE A 502 8.09 40.25 15.92
C ILE A 502 9.18 41.15 16.52
N GLY A 503 9.12 41.40 17.82
CA GLY A 503 10.15 42.21 18.52
C GLY A 503 11.54 41.57 18.38
N LEU A 504 11.66 40.27 18.57
CA LEU A 504 12.93 39.55 18.44
C LEU A 504 13.45 39.52 16.99
N ILE A 505 12.55 39.28 16.00
CA ILE A 505 12.94 39.32 14.58
C ILE A 505 13.44 40.72 14.21
N LEU A 506 12.73 41.76 14.60
CA LEU A 506 13.17 43.14 14.34
C LEU A 506 14.50 43.49 15.05
N MET A 507 14.80 42.89 16.19
CA MET A 507 16.10 43.04 16.85
C MET A 507 17.22 42.22 16.17
N LEU A 508 16.87 41.07 15.57
CA LEU A 508 17.83 40.21 14.87
C LEU A 508 18.30 40.82 13.53
N LEU A 509 17.40 41.46 12.80
CA LEU A 509 17.67 41.97 11.44
C LEU A 509 18.85 42.98 11.38
N PRO A 510 19.02 43.94 12.32
CA PRO A 510 20.17 44.84 12.29
C PRO A 510 21.40 44.33 13.06
N SER A 511 21.41 43.04 13.45
CA SER A 511 22.53 42.48 14.19
C SER A 511 23.68 42.03 13.27
N ASP A 512 24.91 42.06 13.79
CA ASP A 512 26.13 41.61 13.09
C ASP A 512 26.01 40.12 12.67
N LEU A 513 25.28 39.31 13.46
CA LEU A 513 24.97 37.93 13.15
C LEU A 513 24.17 37.81 11.85
N PHE A 514 23.11 38.61 11.72
CA PHE A 514 22.30 38.62 10.50
C PHE A 514 23.09 39.17 9.32
N ALA A 515 23.84 40.26 9.51
CA ALA A 515 24.66 40.83 8.45
C ALA A 515 25.70 39.82 7.92
N SER A 516 26.31 39.01 8.78
CA SER A 516 27.29 37.99 8.38
C SER A 516 26.64 36.84 7.60
N ILE A 517 25.39 36.47 7.92
CA ILE A 517 24.65 35.39 7.24
C ILE A 517 24.03 35.88 5.92
N ALA A 518 23.37 37.05 5.99
CA ALA A 518 22.66 37.62 4.85
C ALA A 518 23.55 38.33 3.84
N GLN A 519 24.80 38.65 4.23
CA GLN A 519 25.75 39.49 3.47
C GLN A 519 25.13 40.85 3.11
N MET A 520 24.24 41.34 3.95
CA MET A 520 23.52 42.60 3.82
C MET A 520 23.44 43.25 5.18
N GLU A 521 23.84 44.51 5.24
CA GLU A 521 23.64 45.35 6.43
C GLU A 521 22.30 46.06 6.37
N ILE A 522 21.42 45.78 7.32
CA ILE A 522 20.14 46.45 7.47
C ILE A 522 20.26 47.40 8.67
N VAL A 523 20.26 48.70 8.39
CA VAL A 523 20.29 49.73 9.45
C VAL A 523 18.88 50.28 9.67
N PHE A 524 18.37 50.08 10.88
CA PHE A 524 17.07 50.62 11.24
C PHE A 524 17.19 52.02 11.87
N PRO A 525 16.18 52.86 11.66
CA PRO A 525 16.08 54.11 12.40
C PRO A 525 16.01 53.86 13.92
N GLY A 526 16.59 54.75 14.73
CA GLY A 526 16.67 54.55 16.19
C GLY A 526 15.31 54.31 16.87
N TRP A 527 14.25 54.96 16.39
CA TRP A 527 12.90 54.73 16.90
C TRP A 527 12.39 53.30 16.69
N LEU A 528 12.72 52.68 15.55
CA LEU A 528 12.31 51.30 15.23
C LEU A 528 13.02 50.30 16.14
N ASN A 529 14.31 50.50 16.41
CA ASN A 529 15.07 49.67 17.35
C ASN A 529 14.51 49.78 18.79
N THR A 530 14.09 50.97 19.20
CA THR A 530 13.47 51.18 20.51
C THR A 530 12.11 50.47 20.58
N THR A 531 11.30 50.57 19.52
CA THR A 531 10.01 49.89 19.40
C THR A 531 10.16 48.37 19.41
N ALA A 532 11.14 47.83 18.71
CA ALA A 532 11.44 46.39 18.69
C ALA A 532 11.76 45.86 20.11
N LYS A 533 12.63 46.58 20.84
CA LYS A 533 12.96 46.22 22.23
C LYS A 533 11.74 46.34 23.15
N ALA A 534 10.94 47.38 23.02
CA ALA A 534 9.71 47.55 23.81
C ALA A 534 8.71 46.39 23.54
N LEU A 535 8.48 46.03 22.27
CA LEU A 535 7.62 44.93 21.89
C LEU A 535 8.10 43.58 22.49
N ALA A 536 9.39 43.31 22.40
CA ALA A 536 9.97 42.09 22.93
C ALA A 536 9.82 42.01 24.47
N ILE A 537 10.10 43.13 25.18
CA ILE A 537 10.00 43.18 26.64
C ILE A 537 8.53 43.05 27.10
N ILE A 538 7.60 43.78 26.46
CA ILE A 538 6.17 43.73 26.79
C ILE A 538 5.64 42.32 26.53
N GLY A 539 5.99 41.70 25.41
CA GLY A 539 5.62 40.34 25.09
C GLY A 539 6.15 39.33 26.12
N ALA A 540 7.44 39.39 26.47
CA ALA A 540 8.05 38.48 27.45
C ALA A 540 7.46 38.64 28.86
N VAL A 541 7.35 39.85 29.36
CA VAL A 541 6.74 40.12 30.67
C VAL A 541 5.26 39.73 30.67
N GLY A 542 4.54 40.03 29.60
CA GLY A 542 3.15 39.66 29.45
C GLY A 542 2.95 38.12 29.52
N ILE A 543 3.76 37.35 28.82
CA ILE A 543 3.70 35.86 28.85
C ILE A 543 3.97 35.37 30.26
N VAL A 544 5.02 35.82 30.92
CA VAL A 544 5.36 35.40 32.30
C VAL A 544 4.22 35.68 33.29
N LEU A 545 3.54 36.80 33.15
CA LEU A 545 2.47 37.21 34.07
C LEU A 545 1.12 36.55 33.76
N MET A 546 0.83 36.26 32.46
CA MET A 546 -0.53 35.88 32.02
C MET A 546 -0.68 34.40 31.66
N SER A 547 0.40 33.69 31.36
CA SER A 547 0.33 32.30 30.92
C SER A 547 -0.20 31.37 32.05
N GLY A 548 0.24 31.51 33.27
CA GLY A 548 -0.23 30.73 34.43
C GLY A 548 -1.54 31.21 35.05
N ARG A 549 -2.40 31.97 34.34
CA ARG A 549 -3.62 32.62 34.88
C ARG A 549 -4.66 31.67 35.48
N SER A 550 -4.68 30.39 35.11
CA SER A 550 -5.57 29.36 35.65
C SER A 550 -5.23 29.01 37.11
N ASN A 551 -4.02 29.28 37.58
CA ASN A 551 -3.57 28.94 38.91
C ASN A 551 -3.76 30.13 39.91
N LYS A 552 -4.31 29.83 41.09
CA LYS A 552 -4.53 30.82 42.13
C LYS A 552 -3.25 31.23 42.91
N ASN A 553 -2.22 30.37 42.88
CA ASN A 553 -0.96 30.62 43.56
C ASN A 553 -0.04 31.55 42.72
N PRO A 554 0.34 32.73 43.20
CA PRO A 554 1.13 33.68 42.41
C PRO A 554 2.54 33.18 42.06
N ALA A 555 3.17 32.42 42.96
CA ALA A 555 4.48 31.82 42.73
C ALA A 555 4.42 30.74 41.62
N LEU A 556 3.42 29.87 41.64
CA LEU A 556 3.22 28.86 40.62
C LEU A 556 2.84 29.48 39.29
N ARG A 557 2.08 30.57 39.27
CA ARG A 557 1.72 31.35 38.07
C ARG A 557 2.94 31.90 37.36
N ILE A 558 3.88 32.51 38.13
CA ILE A 558 5.12 33.03 37.56
C ILE A 558 6.03 31.90 37.07
N ALA A 559 6.12 30.78 37.81
CA ALA A 559 6.91 29.63 37.39
C ALA A 559 6.40 29.00 36.09
N LEU A 560 5.08 28.84 35.93
CA LEU A 560 4.46 28.38 34.69
C LEU A 560 4.66 29.38 33.54
N GLY A 561 4.56 30.67 33.79
CA GLY A 561 4.83 31.68 32.80
C GLY A 561 6.28 31.72 32.33
N ALA A 562 7.24 31.52 33.25
CA ALA A 562 8.65 31.37 32.91
C ALA A 562 8.92 30.07 32.10
N TYR A 563 8.22 28.99 32.41
CA TYR A 563 8.27 27.77 31.62
C TYR A 563 7.72 27.98 30.20
N ASP A 564 6.60 28.72 30.06
CA ASP A 564 6.06 29.04 28.76
C ASP A 564 6.98 29.99 27.96
N LEU A 565 7.64 30.93 28.62
CA LEU A 565 8.65 31.74 27.96
C LEU A 565 9.82 30.87 27.42
N TYR A 566 10.17 29.78 28.12
CA TYR A 566 11.20 28.86 27.65
C TYR A 566 10.80 28.19 26.30
N ASN A 567 9.50 28.09 25.98
CA ASN A 567 9.01 27.56 24.69
C ASN A 567 9.45 28.42 23.49
N ILE A 568 10.07 29.59 23.70
CA ILE A 568 10.73 30.33 22.63
C ILE A 568 11.83 29.51 21.94
N THR A 569 12.48 28.61 22.66
CA THR A 569 13.46 27.69 22.10
C THR A 569 12.80 26.72 21.11
N GLY A 570 11.55 26.31 21.36
CA GLY A 570 10.74 25.51 20.43
C GLY A 570 10.43 26.30 19.16
N TRP A 571 10.03 27.58 19.27
CA TRP A 571 9.81 28.46 18.12
C TRP A 571 11.07 28.65 17.27
N LEU A 572 12.22 28.82 17.91
CA LEU A 572 13.51 28.91 17.22
C LEU A 572 13.83 27.62 16.48
N SER A 573 13.62 26.46 17.14
CA SER A 573 13.81 25.15 16.53
C SER A 573 12.90 24.94 15.33
N ASP A 574 11.62 25.35 15.44
CA ASP A 574 10.66 25.26 14.34
C ASP A 574 11.10 26.12 13.14
N VAL A 575 11.55 27.36 13.37
CA VAL A 575 12.08 28.23 12.30
C VAL A 575 13.31 27.58 11.64
N LEU A 576 14.27 27.08 12.44
CA LEU A 576 15.47 26.41 11.92
C LEU A 576 15.14 25.14 11.13
N SER A 577 14.02 24.47 11.42
CA SER A 577 13.55 23.30 10.66
C SER A 577 13.33 23.59 9.17
N TYR A 578 13.06 24.84 8.80
CA TYR A 578 12.90 25.24 7.39
C TYR A 578 14.24 25.29 6.61
N SER A 579 15.39 25.13 7.27
CA SER A 579 16.66 24.92 6.57
C SER A 579 16.66 23.67 5.68
N ARG A 580 15.72 22.73 5.86
CA ARG A 580 15.51 21.60 4.97
C ARG A 580 15.12 22.00 3.55
N LEU A 581 14.45 23.15 3.39
CA LEU A 581 14.11 23.67 2.07
C LEU A 581 15.40 23.98 1.28
N LEU A 582 16.39 24.58 1.96
CA LEU A 582 17.72 24.79 1.41
C LEU A 582 18.40 23.44 1.09
N ALA A 583 18.45 22.52 2.08
CA ALA A 583 19.19 21.27 1.95
C ALA A 583 18.70 20.43 0.77
N LEU A 584 17.39 20.28 0.62
CA LEU A 584 16.79 19.48 -0.47
C LEU A 584 16.87 20.20 -1.82
N GLY A 585 16.62 21.51 -1.85
CA GLY A 585 16.75 22.30 -3.08
C GLY A 585 18.17 22.27 -3.64
N LEU A 586 19.19 22.36 -2.77
CA LEU A 586 20.58 22.20 -3.20
C LEU A 586 20.90 20.76 -3.61
N ALA A 587 20.46 19.76 -2.84
CA ALA A 587 20.73 18.35 -3.13
C ALA A 587 20.27 17.96 -4.52
N THR A 588 19.06 18.35 -4.93
CA THR A 588 18.50 18.07 -6.25
C THR A 588 19.44 18.61 -7.36
N GLY A 589 19.86 19.86 -7.24
CA GLY A 589 20.74 20.50 -8.23
C GLY A 589 22.17 19.96 -8.25
N VAL A 590 22.75 19.69 -7.06
CA VAL A 590 24.12 19.13 -6.94
C VAL A 590 24.16 17.73 -7.54
N ILE A 591 23.24 16.84 -7.18
CA ILE A 591 23.22 15.46 -7.70
C ILE A 591 23.01 15.49 -9.21
N ALA A 592 22.11 16.32 -9.73
CA ALA A 592 21.90 16.49 -11.16
C ALA A 592 23.18 16.94 -11.87
N SER A 593 23.91 17.92 -11.33
CA SER A 593 25.15 18.42 -11.90
C SER A 593 26.27 17.36 -11.88
N VAL A 594 26.37 16.56 -10.82
CA VAL A 594 27.34 15.47 -10.75
C VAL A 594 27.05 14.40 -11.81
N ILE A 595 25.79 14.00 -11.98
CA ILE A 595 25.38 13.03 -13.02
C ILE A 595 25.77 13.54 -14.41
N ASN A 596 25.48 14.81 -14.70
CA ASN A 596 25.82 15.46 -15.95
C ASN A 596 27.34 15.51 -16.18
N GLN A 597 28.10 15.84 -15.14
CA GLN A 597 29.55 15.91 -15.21
C GLN A 597 30.17 14.53 -15.47
N MET A 598 29.67 13.47 -14.81
CA MET A 598 30.10 12.09 -15.07
C MET A 598 29.86 11.70 -16.54
N GLY A 599 28.71 12.04 -17.07
CA GLY A 599 28.40 11.82 -18.48
C GLY A 599 29.31 12.63 -19.42
N SER A 600 29.69 13.85 -19.04
CA SER A 600 30.53 14.72 -19.87
C SER A 600 31.98 14.22 -20.02
N MET A 601 32.48 13.43 -19.07
CA MET A 601 33.85 12.85 -19.12
C MET A 601 34.02 11.78 -20.18
N LEU A 602 32.92 11.26 -20.72
CA LEU A 602 32.97 10.25 -21.78
C LEU A 602 33.47 10.82 -23.12
N PRO A 603 34.21 10.03 -23.92
CA PRO A 603 34.74 10.50 -25.20
C PRO A 603 33.63 10.82 -26.21
N ASN A 604 33.89 11.77 -27.13
CA ASN A 604 32.95 12.19 -28.16
C ASN A 604 32.88 11.21 -29.36
N ASN A 605 32.79 9.91 -29.10
CA ASN A 605 32.53 8.89 -30.08
C ASN A 605 31.12 8.31 -29.91
N VAL A 606 30.64 7.52 -30.88
CA VAL A 606 29.29 6.95 -30.86
C VAL A 606 29.03 6.15 -29.56
N ILE A 607 30.00 5.38 -29.10
CA ILE A 607 29.92 4.59 -27.88
C ILE A 607 29.81 5.49 -26.67
N GLY A 608 30.61 6.55 -26.57
CA GLY A 608 30.56 7.51 -25.48
C GLY A 608 29.24 8.28 -25.42
N ILE A 609 28.64 8.61 -26.57
CA ILE A 609 27.31 9.25 -26.63
C ILE A 609 26.23 8.30 -26.12
N ILE A 610 26.27 7.00 -26.48
CA ILE A 610 25.31 6.01 -25.98
C ILE A 610 25.40 5.89 -24.45
N PHE A 611 26.61 5.79 -23.91
CA PHE A 611 26.82 5.75 -22.47
C PHE A 611 26.43 7.05 -21.78
N PHE A 612 26.66 8.20 -22.40
CA PHE A 612 26.17 9.50 -21.89
C PHE A 612 24.66 9.50 -21.74
N ILE A 613 23.91 9.07 -22.78
CA ILE A 613 22.44 9.00 -22.74
C ILE A 613 21.98 8.01 -21.66
N LEU A 614 22.65 6.86 -21.52
CA LEU A 614 22.30 5.87 -20.52
C LEU A 614 22.49 6.42 -19.10
N ILE A 615 23.65 7.03 -18.79
CA ILE A 615 23.93 7.67 -17.50
C ILE A 615 22.93 8.78 -17.23
N PHE A 616 22.60 9.60 -18.24
CA PHE A 616 21.63 10.66 -18.13
C PHE A 616 20.24 10.11 -17.74
N ILE A 617 19.71 9.14 -18.49
CA ILE A 617 18.38 8.58 -18.24
C ILE A 617 18.32 7.92 -16.86
N VAL A 618 19.25 7.01 -16.55
CA VAL A 618 19.24 6.27 -15.30
C VAL A 618 19.51 7.20 -14.11
N GLY A 619 20.50 8.07 -14.24
CA GLY A 619 20.88 8.99 -13.15
C GLY A 619 19.78 10.00 -12.84
N HIS A 620 19.20 10.66 -13.85
CA HIS A 620 18.12 11.61 -13.62
C HIS A 620 16.80 10.96 -13.19
N ALA A 621 16.49 9.75 -13.67
CA ALA A 621 15.32 9.00 -13.17
C ALA A 621 15.47 8.67 -11.69
N MET A 622 16.67 8.21 -11.27
CA MET A 622 16.95 7.94 -9.86
C MET A 622 16.95 9.22 -9.01
N ASN A 623 17.57 10.29 -9.50
CA ASN A 623 17.57 11.59 -8.82
C ASN A 623 16.15 12.14 -8.64
N LEU A 624 15.33 12.09 -9.68
CA LEU A 624 13.92 12.49 -9.60
C LEU A 624 13.17 11.66 -8.56
N ALA A 625 13.32 10.33 -8.57
CA ALA A 625 12.61 9.46 -7.63
C ALA A 625 12.98 9.75 -6.17
N ILE A 626 14.28 9.88 -5.87
CA ILE A 626 14.78 10.15 -4.52
C ILE A 626 14.31 11.53 -4.04
N ASN A 627 14.47 12.57 -4.85
CA ASN A 627 14.11 13.93 -4.44
C ASN A 627 12.60 14.16 -4.42
N LEU A 628 11.82 13.49 -5.28
CA LEU A 628 10.36 13.51 -5.23
C LEU A 628 9.84 12.92 -3.91
N LEU A 629 10.37 11.77 -3.52
CA LEU A 629 10.04 11.14 -2.24
C LEU A 629 10.51 12.01 -1.06
N GLY A 630 11.73 12.53 -1.13
CA GLY A 630 12.27 13.44 -0.12
C GLY A 630 11.40 14.69 0.05
N ALA A 631 11.04 15.37 -1.05
CA ALA A 631 10.16 16.53 -1.02
C ALA A 631 8.80 16.20 -0.41
N TYR A 632 8.20 15.04 -0.75
CA TYR A 632 6.94 14.59 -0.18
C TYR A 632 7.03 14.41 1.35
N VAL A 633 7.99 13.63 1.82
CA VAL A 633 8.15 13.32 3.25
C VAL A 633 8.47 14.56 4.08
N HIS A 634 9.37 15.40 3.59
CA HIS A 634 9.79 16.58 4.34
C HIS A 634 8.75 17.70 4.30
N THR A 635 7.97 17.83 3.23
CA THR A 635 6.83 18.76 3.19
C THR A 635 5.76 18.31 4.17
N ASN A 636 5.40 17.00 4.21
CA ASN A 636 4.47 16.47 5.22
C ASN A 636 4.93 16.82 6.64
N ARG A 637 6.21 16.62 6.93
CA ARG A 637 6.75 16.92 8.25
C ARG A 637 6.61 18.39 8.63
N LEU A 638 6.92 19.33 7.71
CA LEU A 638 6.74 20.75 7.94
C LEU A 638 5.28 21.13 8.22
N GLN A 639 4.33 20.43 7.60
CA GLN A 639 2.91 20.63 7.89
C GLN A 639 2.52 20.05 9.26
N PHE A 640 2.94 18.82 9.56
CA PHE A 640 2.47 18.09 10.73
C PHE A 640 3.07 18.59 12.03
N VAL A 641 4.38 18.82 12.05
CA VAL A 641 5.09 19.17 13.28
C VAL A 641 5.08 20.68 13.53
N GLU A 642 5.50 21.43 12.52
CA GLU A 642 5.72 22.87 12.69
C GLU A 642 4.42 23.68 12.55
N PHE A 643 3.52 23.31 11.62
CA PHE A 643 2.31 24.09 11.36
C PHE A 643 1.11 23.63 12.18
N PHE A 644 0.72 22.32 12.08
CA PHE A 644 -0.44 21.81 12.79
C PHE A 644 -0.23 21.88 14.31
N GLY A 645 0.96 21.60 14.80
CA GLY A 645 1.29 21.72 16.23
C GLY A 645 0.99 23.08 16.87
N LYS A 646 0.65 24.12 16.08
CA LYS A 646 0.29 25.45 16.61
C LYS A 646 -1.21 25.61 16.92
N PHE A 647 -2.10 24.89 16.23
CA PHE A 647 -3.54 25.14 16.33
C PHE A 647 -4.43 23.91 16.12
N TYR A 648 -3.88 22.77 15.76
CA TYR A 648 -4.63 21.61 15.31
C TYR A 648 -4.20 20.36 16.08
N GLU A 649 -5.13 19.66 16.69
CA GLU A 649 -4.87 18.42 17.44
C GLU A 649 -5.19 17.19 16.59
N GLY A 650 -6.33 17.20 15.88
CA GLY A 650 -6.79 16.09 15.08
C GLY A 650 -7.34 14.96 15.94
N GLY A 651 -7.65 13.82 15.30
CA GLY A 651 -8.16 12.62 15.97
C GLY A 651 -9.61 12.29 15.65
N GLY A 652 -10.27 13.08 14.80
CA GLY A 652 -11.60 12.77 14.28
C GLY A 652 -11.60 11.48 13.46
N ARG A 653 -12.66 10.68 13.55
CA ARG A 653 -12.81 9.46 12.77
C ARG A 653 -13.41 9.73 11.39
N PRO A 654 -12.93 9.05 10.33
CA PRO A 654 -13.50 9.22 9.00
C PRO A 654 -14.93 8.67 8.93
N PHE A 655 -15.78 9.32 8.13
CA PHE A 655 -17.11 8.84 7.83
C PHE A 655 -17.06 7.59 6.94
N ASN A 656 -17.58 6.48 7.43
CA ASN A 656 -17.66 5.22 6.72
C ASN A 656 -19.12 4.84 6.44
N PRO A 657 -19.72 5.33 5.36
CA PRO A 657 -21.13 5.09 5.07
C PRO A 657 -21.41 3.62 4.74
N PHE A 658 -22.59 3.15 5.16
CA PHE A 658 -23.14 1.88 4.75
C PHE A 658 -23.51 1.95 3.26
N ARG A 659 -22.59 1.44 2.40
CA ARG A 659 -22.70 1.47 0.95
C ARG A 659 -22.36 0.11 0.33
N GLU A 660 -22.65 -0.04 -0.95
CA GLU A 660 -22.23 -1.22 -1.70
C GLU A 660 -20.70 -1.24 -1.88
N ASN A 661 -20.05 -2.12 -1.15
CA ASN A 661 -18.59 -2.30 -1.21
C ASN A 661 -18.24 -3.41 -2.19
N THR A 662 -18.08 -3.07 -3.47
CA THR A 662 -17.69 -3.98 -4.53
C THR A 662 -16.17 -3.99 -4.73
N LYS A 663 -15.61 -5.12 -5.18
CA LYS A 663 -14.17 -5.24 -5.49
C LYS A 663 -13.88 -5.13 -6.99
N TYR A 664 -14.71 -5.74 -7.83
CA TYR A 664 -14.44 -5.91 -9.26
C TYR A 664 -15.27 -5.02 -10.17
N ALA A 665 -16.54 -4.82 -9.86
CA ALA A 665 -17.47 -4.12 -10.71
C ALA A 665 -18.25 -3.03 -9.95
N GLU A 666 -18.70 -2.01 -10.67
CA GLU A 666 -19.57 -0.95 -10.16
C GLU A 666 -20.83 -0.91 -11.02
N ILE A 667 -22.00 -0.93 -10.37
CA ILE A 667 -23.27 -0.85 -11.08
C ILE A 667 -23.49 0.60 -11.48
N LYS A 668 -23.71 0.85 -12.77
CA LYS A 668 -24.03 2.18 -13.26
C LYS A 668 -25.43 2.54 -12.77
N GLU A 669 -25.53 3.41 -11.75
CA GLU A 669 -26.83 4.03 -11.43
C GLU A 669 -27.32 4.79 -12.65
N GLU A 670 -28.55 4.49 -13.09
CA GLU A 670 -29.25 5.41 -13.97
C GLU A 670 -29.47 6.68 -13.17
N THR A 671 -28.70 7.71 -13.49
CA THR A 671 -29.00 9.06 -13.01
C THR A 671 -30.40 9.38 -13.46
N LEU A 672 -31.36 9.30 -12.52
CA LEU A 672 -32.67 9.90 -12.67
C LEU A 672 -32.40 11.40 -12.86
N SER A 673 -32.39 11.81 -14.15
CA SER A 673 -32.36 13.21 -14.60
C SER A 673 -33.62 13.94 -14.14
#